data_a1cf72bc6bd46950d9f979f695cb36b7
#
_entry.id   a1cf72bc6bd46950d9f979f695cb36b7
#
_cell.length_a   1.000
_cell.length_b   1.000
_cell.length_c   1.000
_cell.angle_alpha   90.00
_cell.angle_beta   90.00
_cell.angle_gamma   90.00
#
_symmetry.space_group_name_H-M   'P 1'
#
loop_
_entity.id
_entity.type
_entity.pdbx_description
1 polymer ?
#
loop_
_entity_poly.entity_id
_entity_poly.type
_entity_poly.pdbx_seq_one_letter_code
_entity_poly.pdbx_strand_id
1 'polypeptide(L)'
;MTKYNEELYRGERHWKEGEFDVFRSTHWSAPGCHNGCGLVYYVKDGVLDHVEGDPRAAFNQGRLCIRCLNQLEAIYGKDRIVHPMRRDPAKRGDDGAWEQCSWDETYDLIEENVRRIQKDYGPESIVGLVGTGRDVNCQLALTCYIAFKTPNLACGFLTGDSCMLPRMAGTMITHGDCPVADMSQFSELRYDDPRYIWPEVCLIWGNNPIVSNGDGFFGHWIVDAMRRGGTKLVVVDPEVTWLAAHAEVLLQVRPATDAALAMAMINVVIGEDLYDHDFVEKWTYGFDELSERVKDWTPERAAEVCGIDAEDIRRAARLFGSARPATLQWGLATDAHANGVHEVHAIMALSALTGNLEAPGGMRMARLPWDMELSYSCGWKWLEPELQAKRLGNTMSPMHQFGVTACAQADCMLNAIETGDPYPIKMLYLEGTNPITNMGAEAPRVCEAMMKMDFNVVLDYVMTPTASAVCDLFLPIAMAAERTSIREWWAPTRACMPVVTPQGEARSDNQITIDLINRLNPKLAHEVFHDITTEAELCQWQITYNSHNAPEGQTFADQVEKVTTWPQVEYYRHEKGLLRTDGKPGFNTATGRIELYSPAFASFGLDPLPKYEEPWESPVSSPEKFKEYPIVITTGHRSWEFFHSEGRNQETMRELHPDPLFDVNPETAEKYGIGEGDWCWIENGRGRCRQRAHLTPQMKPGVINAEHGWWFPETEAGAPNLFGVFDSNINNLTTQMAYGETGYGAPYKGFLCKIYRCTPENSAPTPTEVVADGGWDYERITMSNHDEIVHPSESAC
;
A
#
# COMPACT_ATOMS: atom_id res chain seq x y z
N MET A 1 -8.84 25.05 -25.93
CA MET A 1 -7.82 23.96 -25.87
C MET A 1 -6.48 24.61 -25.59
N THR A 2 -5.87 24.33 -24.45
CA THR A 2 -4.48 24.68 -24.23
C THR A 2 -3.64 23.87 -25.21
N LYS A 3 -2.86 24.57 -26.00
CA LYS A 3 -2.00 23.91 -26.97
C LYS A 3 -0.90 23.16 -26.19
N TYR A 4 -0.84 21.83 -26.34
CA TYR A 4 0.25 21.05 -25.77
C TYR A 4 1.60 21.65 -26.16
N ASN A 5 2.43 21.91 -25.18
CA ASN A 5 3.77 22.45 -25.40
C ASN A 5 4.80 21.38 -24.97
N GLU A 6 5.38 20.71 -25.93
CA GLU A 6 6.36 19.66 -25.71
C GLU A 6 7.58 20.14 -24.92
N GLU A 7 8.02 21.39 -25.15
CA GLU A 7 9.12 22.01 -24.41
C GLU A 7 8.79 22.18 -22.92
N LEU A 8 7.51 22.37 -22.57
CA LEU A 8 7.07 22.50 -21.18
C LEU A 8 7.24 21.19 -20.40
N TYR A 9 7.03 20.05 -21.05
CA TYR A 9 7.04 18.74 -20.38
C TYR A 9 8.35 17.95 -20.59
N ARG A 10 9.20 18.36 -21.55
CA ARG A 10 10.44 17.65 -21.92
C ARG A 10 11.68 18.50 -21.84
N GLY A 11 11.74 19.50 -20.97
CA GLY A 11 12.96 20.32 -20.77
C GLY A 11 14.16 19.49 -20.32
N GLU A 12 15.31 20.15 -20.25
CA GLU A 12 16.58 19.53 -19.80
C GLU A 12 16.40 18.84 -18.44
N ARG A 13 17.07 17.69 -18.27
CA ARG A 13 17.09 16.96 -17.01
C ARG A 13 17.95 17.65 -15.94
N HIS A 14 19.05 18.30 -16.35
CA HIS A 14 20.00 18.97 -15.46
C HIS A 14 20.41 20.33 -16.04
N TRP A 15 20.43 21.38 -15.20
CA TRP A 15 20.91 22.72 -15.55
C TRP A 15 21.47 23.46 -14.35
N LYS A 16 22.10 24.61 -14.58
CA LYS A 16 22.55 25.53 -13.54
C LYS A 16 21.54 26.66 -13.36
N GLU A 17 21.19 26.97 -12.10
CA GLU A 17 20.36 28.12 -11.74
C GLU A 17 20.99 28.84 -10.54
N GLY A 18 21.62 30.00 -10.81
CA GLY A 18 22.39 30.71 -9.79
C GLY A 18 23.55 29.87 -9.28
N GLU A 19 23.53 29.58 -7.98
CA GLU A 19 24.53 28.77 -7.29
C GLU A 19 24.17 27.28 -7.26
N PHE A 20 22.99 26.89 -7.75
CA PHE A 20 22.47 25.53 -7.68
C PHE A 20 22.75 24.72 -8.95
N ASP A 21 23.06 23.45 -8.75
CA ASP A 21 22.84 22.40 -9.72
C ASP A 21 21.39 21.94 -9.57
N VAL A 22 20.62 21.98 -10.66
CA VAL A 22 19.19 21.72 -10.62
C VAL A 22 18.87 20.47 -11.43
N PHE A 23 18.16 19.51 -10.81
CA PHE A 23 17.87 18.21 -11.42
C PHE A 23 16.37 17.93 -11.46
N ARG A 24 15.87 17.53 -12.61
CA ARG A 24 14.57 16.90 -12.72
C ARG A 24 14.67 15.42 -12.36
N SER A 25 13.80 14.94 -11.53
CA SER A 25 13.75 13.55 -11.11
C SER A 25 12.33 13.14 -10.68
N THR A 26 12.23 11.99 -10.08
CA THR A 26 10.98 11.48 -9.51
C THR A 26 11.22 11.02 -8.08
N HIS A 27 10.17 11.02 -7.26
CA HIS A 27 10.27 10.65 -5.86
C HIS A 27 9.47 9.40 -5.53
N TRP A 28 10.11 8.46 -4.86
CA TRP A 28 9.54 7.27 -4.26
C TRP A 28 9.97 7.16 -2.80
N SER A 29 9.21 6.43 -2.00
CA SER A 29 9.66 6.03 -0.67
C SER A 29 11.05 5.38 -0.72
N ALA A 30 11.92 5.52 0.22
CA ALA A 30 11.91 6.42 1.36
C ALA A 30 12.50 7.80 1.00
N PRO A 31 12.00 8.87 1.65
CA PRO A 31 10.81 8.95 2.48
C PRO A 31 9.54 9.09 1.63
N GLY A 32 8.38 8.76 2.18
CA GLY A 32 7.11 9.17 1.60
C GLY A 32 6.17 8.06 1.14
N CYS A 33 5.74 8.07 -0.11
CA CYS A 33 4.73 7.19 -0.66
C CYS A 33 5.15 6.60 -2.01
N HIS A 34 4.23 5.96 -2.74
CA HIS A 34 4.50 5.31 -4.02
C HIS A 34 3.86 6.00 -5.24
N ASN A 35 3.54 7.30 -5.15
CA ASN A 35 2.96 8.02 -6.29
C ASN A 35 3.95 8.32 -7.41
N GLY A 36 5.23 8.49 -7.09
CA GLY A 36 6.24 8.82 -8.09
C GLY A 36 6.04 10.21 -8.68
N CYS A 37 5.83 11.22 -7.84
CA CYS A 37 5.70 12.61 -8.27
C CYS A 37 6.99 13.13 -8.93
N GLY A 38 6.85 13.92 -9.99
CA GLY A 38 7.97 14.63 -10.61
C GLY A 38 8.42 15.80 -9.74
N LEU A 39 9.73 15.88 -9.53
CA LEU A 39 10.40 16.84 -8.67
C LEU A 39 11.49 17.58 -9.41
N VAL A 40 11.82 18.76 -8.89
CA VAL A 40 13.04 19.50 -9.18
C VAL A 40 13.84 19.58 -7.90
N TYR A 41 15.05 19.04 -7.91
CA TYR A 41 16.00 19.08 -6.81
C TYR A 41 17.00 20.20 -7.01
N TYR A 42 17.19 21.06 -6.01
CA TYR A 42 18.18 22.12 -5.98
C TYR A 42 19.35 21.69 -5.09
N VAL A 43 20.51 21.49 -5.69
CA VAL A 43 21.72 20.99 -5.01
C VAL A 43 22.78 22.09 -5.01
N LYS A 44 23.34 22.38 -3.85
CA LYS A 44 24.44 23.32 -3.66
C LYS A 44 25.61 22.63 -3.00
N ASP A 45 26.79 22.74 -3.61
CA ASP A 45 28.01 22.11 -3.10
C ASP A 45 27.86 20.60 -2.78
N GLY A 46 27.00 19.91 -3.56
CA GLY A 46 26.73 18.49 -3.40
C GLY A 46 25.70 18.14 -2.32
N VAL A 47 25.14 19.12 -1.64
CA VAL A 47 24.10 18.96 -0.61
C VAL A 47 22.74 19.41 -1.16
N LEU A 48 21.71 18.64 -0.91
CA LEU A 48 20.33 19.00 -1.27
C LEU A 48 19.86 20.18 -0.40
N ASP A 49 19.55 21.30 -1.02
CA ASP A 49 19.11 22.54 -0.35
C ASP A 49 17.58 22.57 -0.20
N HIS A 50 16.86 22.35 -1.27
CA HIS A 50 15.41 22.28 -1.28
C HIS A 50 14.86 21.51 -2.49
N VAL A 51 13.55 21.27 -2.47
CA VAL A 51 12.83 20.60 -3.56
C VAL A 51 11.60 21.37 -3.95
N GLU A 52 11.26 21.31 -5.24
CA GLU A 52 10.01 21.85 -5.79
C GLU A 52 9.29 20.78 -6.63
N GLY A 53 7.99 20.96 -6.85
CA GLY A 53 7.27 20.13 -7.81
C GLY A 53 7.66 20.52 -9.24
N ASP A 54 7.96 19.54 -10.09
CA ASP A 54 8.25 19.80 -11.50
C ASP A 54 6.96 20.19 -12.25
N PRO A 55 6.82 21.45 -12.70
CA PRO A 55 5.63 21.88 -13.44
C PRO A 55 5.52 21.20 -14.82
N ARG A 56 6.62 20.62 -15.31
CA ARG A 56 6.70 19.89 -16.57
C ARG A 56 6.30 18.41 -16.43
N ALA A 57 6.21 17.91 -15.18
CA ALA A 57 5.75 16.55 -14.93
C ALA A 57 4.24 16.47 -15.15
N ALA A 58 3.80 15.78 -16.20
CA ALA A 58 2.39 15.64 -16.51
C ALA A 58 1.57 14.98 -15.40
N PHE A 59 2.19 14.11 -14.59
CA PHE A 59 1.55 13.38 -13.50
C PHE A 59 1.02 14.32 -12.39
N ASN A 60 1.87 15.15 -11.82
CA ASN A 60 1.54 16.02 -10.68
C ASN A 60 1.53 17.51 -11.00
N GLN A 61 2.03 17.94 -12.16
CA GLN A 61 1.98 19.31 -12.65
C GLN A 61 2.44 20.35 -11.62
N GLY A 62 3.59 20.09 -10.97
CA GLY A 62 4.18 20.97 -9.97
C GLY A 62 3.58 20.87 -8.56
N ARG A 63 2.58 20.02 -8.34
CA ARG A 63 1.95 19.86 -7.02
C ARG A 63 2.69 18.81 -6.21
N LEU A 64 2.99 19.11 -4.96
CA LEU A 64 3.58 18.20 -3.99
C LEU A 64 2.80 18.19 -2.68
N CYS A 65 2.86 17.08 -1.96
CA CYS A 65 2.42 17.01 -0.56
C CYS A 65 3.57 17.34 0.38
N ILE A 66 3.24 17.55 1.65
CA ILE A 66 4.21 17.90 2.70
C ILE A 66 5.33 16.85 2.82
N ARG A 67 5.05 15.56 2.62
CA ARG A 67 6.05 14.48 2.69
C ARG A 67 7.16 14.63 1.66
N CYS A 68 6.82 15.00 0.42
CA CYS A 68 7.83 15.30 -0.60
C CYS A 68 8.63 16.55 -0.28
N LEU A 69 7.97 17.59 0.25
CA LEU A 69 8.63 18.86 0.59
C LEU A 69 9.59 18.70 1.78
N ASN A 70 9.26 17.83 2.72
CA ASN A 70 10.05 17.61 3.95
C ASN A 70 11.10 16.50 3.85
N GLN A 71 11.41 16.00 2.66
CA GLN A 71 12.38 14.88 2.53
C GLN A 71 13.81 15.20 3.01
N LEU A 72 14.18 16.50 3.12
CA LEU A 72 15.47 16.89 3.66
C LEU A 72 15.66 16.42 5.11
N GLU A 73 14.61 16.56 5.92
CA GLU A 73 14.65 16.08 7.31
C GLU A 73 14.88 14.57 7.40
N ALA A 74 14.34 13.80 6.45
CA ALA A 74 14.59 12.36 6.39
C ALA A 74 16.00 12.04 5.88
N ILE A 75 16.55 12.82 4.94
CA ILE A 75 17.87 12.59 4.35
C ILE A 75 18.98 13.00 5.33
N TYR A 76 18.82 14.14 6.01
CA TYR A 76 19.86 14.73 6.88
C TYR A 76 19.48 14.74 8.36
N GLY A 77 18.41 14.04 8.74
CA GLY A 77 17.95 13.94 10.12
C GLY A 77 18.98 13.26 11.03
N LYS A 78 19.09 13.74 12.27
CA LYS A 78 20.05 13.22 13.27
C LYS A 78 19.83 11.77 13.64
N ASP A 79 18.61 11.26 13.51
CA ASP A 79 18.20 9.91 13.81
C ASP A 79 18.40 8.93 12.63
N ARG A 80 18.89 9.44 11.49
CA ARG A 80 19.21 8.59 10.34
C ARG A 80 20.43 7.73 10.63
N ILE A 81 20.28 6.41 10.47
CA ILE A 81 21.39 5.45 10.56
C ILE A 81 22.11 5.41 9.23
N VAL A 82 23.43 5.60 9.25
CA VAL A 82 24.27 5.73 8.04
C VAL A 82 25.39 4.70 7.95
N HIS A 83 25.52 3.82 8.94
CA HIS A 83 26.46 2.68 8.94
C HIS A 83 25.73 1.38 9.27
N PRO A 84 26.17 0.23 8.75
CA PRO A 84 25.64 -1.05 9.17
C PRO A 84 25.86 -1.27 10.67
N MET A 85 24.87 -1.84 11.33
CA MET A 85 24.93 -2.12 12.77
C MET A 85 24.52 -3.55 13.06
N ARG A 86 25.18 -4.17 14.02
CA ARG A 86 24.87 -5.52 14.48
C ARG A 86 24.56 -5.56 15.96
N ARG A 87 23.82 -6.57 16.37
CA ARG A 87 23.51 -6.87 17.76
C ARG A 87 23.44 -8.39 17.96
N ASP A 88 23.92 -8.87 19.11
CA ASP A 88 23.75 -10.27 19.49
C ASP A 88 22.24 -10.60 19.60
N PRO A 89 21.74 -11.67 18.95
CA PRO A 89 20.33 -12.08 19.07
C PRO A 89 19.83 -12.24 20.51
N ALA A 90 20.70 -12.62 21.46
CA ALA A 90 20.35 -12.70 22.88
C ALA A 90 20.10 -11.34 23.54
N LYS A 91 20.48 -10.24 22.88
CA LYS A 91 20.31 -8.86 23.35
C LYS A 91 19.24 -8.09 22.59
N ARG A 92 18.35 -8.75 21.85
CA ARG A 92 17.22 -8.10 21.18
C ARG A 92 16.41 -7.27 22.17
N GLY A 93 16.01 -6.07 21.76
CA GLY A 93 15.34 -5.11 22.63
C GLY A 93 16.27 -4.30 23.55
N ASP A 94 17.56 -4.60 23.62
CA ASP A 94 18.55 -3.77 24.32
C ASP A 94 19.12 -2.72 23.37
N ASP A 95 18.74 -1.47 23.58
CA ASP A 95 19.13 -0.34 22.76
C ASP A 95 20.64 0.00 22.89
N GLY A 96 21.23 -0.27 24.05
CA GLY A 96 22.67 -0.07 24.28
C GLY A 96 23.57 -1.17 23.70
N ALA A 97 23.01 -2.21 23.07
CA ALA A 97 23.77 -3.36 22.60
C ALA A 97 24.23 -3.28 21.14
N TRP A 98 23.97 -2.20 20.44
CA TRP A 98 24.35 -2.02 19.06
C TRP A 98 25.85 -1.78 18.86
N GLU A 99 26.42 -2.43 17.87
CA GLU A 99 27.81 -2.28 17.44
C GLU A 99 27.83 -1.95 15.93
N GLN A 100 28.57 -0.93 15.53
CA GLN A 100 28.84 -0.66 14.12
C GLN A 100 29.69 -1.76 13.52
N CYS A 101 29.41 -2.17 12.28
CA CYS A 101 30.20 -3.13 11.53
C CYS A 101 30.40 -2.66 10.08
N SER A 102 31.41 -3.25 9.40
CA SER A 102 31.64 -2.98 7.99
C SER A 102 30.64 -3.70 7.08
N TRP A 103 30.52 -3.27 5.82
CA TRP A 103 29.74 -4.00 4.83
C TRP A 103 30.24 -5.41 4.56
N ASP A 104 31.56 -5.64 4.61
CA ASP A 104 32.11 -6.98 4.43
C ASP A 104 31.68 -7.91 5.55
N GLU A 105 31.77 -7.45 6.82
CA GLU A 105 31.26 -8.20 7.98
C GLU A 105 29.75 -8.42 7.88
N THR A 106 28.99 -7.43 7.41
CA THR A 106 27.55 -7.52 7.18
C THR A 106 27.20 -8.65 6.22
N TYR A 107 27.86 -8.70 5.06
CA TYR A 107 27.62 -9.75 4.07
C TYR A 107 28.13 -11.12 4.54
N ASP A 108 29.22 -11.19 5.29
CA ASP A 108 29.71 -12.43 5.90
C ASP A 108 28.66 -13.01 6.87
N LEU A 109 28.08 -12.18 7.73
CA LEU A 109 27.03 -12.59 8.66
C LEU A 109 25.77 -13.09 7.95
N ILE A 110 25.32 -12.39 6.90
CA ILE A 110 24.17 -12.83 6.10
C ILE A 110 24.47 -14.17 5.43
N GLU A 111 25.62 -14.31 4.77
CA GLU A 111 26.02 -15.54 4.08
C GLU A 111 26.11 -16.72 5.06
N GLU A 112 26.77 -16.55 6.19
CA GLU A 112 26.90 -17.59 7.21
C GLU A 112 25.53 -18.10 7.68
N ASN A 113 24.63 -17.18 8.04
CA ASN A 113 23.31 -17.55 8.54
C ASN A 113 22.42 -18.16 7.44
N VAL A 114 22.41 -17.59 6.24
CA VAL A 114 21.66 -18.14 5.10
C VAL A 114 22.12 -19.56 4.79
N ARG A 115 23.43 -19.83 4.67
CA ARG A 115 23.95 -21.15 4.36
C ARG A 115 23.71 -22.15 5.51
N ARG A 116 23.84 -21.73 6.75
CA ARG A 116 23.53 -22.54 7.94
C ARG A 116 22.05 -22.97 7.92
N ILE A 117 21.13 -22.01 7.74
CA ILE A 117 19.69 -22.28 7.73
C ILE A 117 19.30 -23.15 6.54
N GLN A 118 19.82 -22.87 5.34
CA GLN A 118 19.59 -23.69 4.15
C GLN A 118 20.04 -25.16 4.36
N LYS A 119 21.18 -25.35 5.03
CA LYS A 119 21.72 -26.69 5.32
C LYS A 119 20.91 -27.43 6.36
N ASP A 120 20.51 -26.75 7.43
CA ASP A 120 19.93 -27.39 8.62
C ASP A 120 18.40 -27.56 8.51
N TYR A 121 17.71 -26.67 7.76
CA TYR A 121 16.26 -26.60 7.68
C TYR A 121 15.70 -26.52 6.25
N GLY A 122 16.51 -26.15 5.27
CA GLY A 122 16.09 -25.87 3.91
C GLY A 122 15.90 -24.37 3.62
N PRO A 123 16.03 -23.94 2.34
CA PRO A 123 15.89 -22.55 1.94
C PRO A 123 14.51 -21.97 2.24
N GLU A 124 13.46 -22.78 2.27
CA GLU A 124 12.09 -22.42 2.61
C GLU A 124 11.93 -21.88 4.05
N SER A 125 12.90 -22.13 4.92
CA SER A 125 12.92 -21.63 6.30
C SER A 125 13.36 -20.15 6.43
N ILE A 126 13.63 -19.48 5.33
CA ILE A 126 13.92 -18.04 5.23
C ILE A 126 12.70 -17.35 4.63
N VAL A 127 12.31 -16.19 5.17
CA VAL A 127 11.21 -15.39 4.65
C VAL A 127 11.68 -13.95 4.44
N GLY A 128 11.41 -13.41 3.24
CA GLY A 128 11.49 -11.97 2.99
C GLY A 128 10.16 -11.30 3.31
N LEU A 129 10.22 -10.21 4.07
CA LEU A 129 9.05 -9.40 4.40
C LEU A 129 9.13 -8.06 3.69
N VAL A 130 8.08 -7.73 2.93
CA VAL A 130 7.99 -6.49 2.19
C VAL A 130 6.86 -5.62 2.71
N GLY A 131 7.08 -4.30 2.74
CA GLY A 131 6.02 -3.29 2.79
C GLY A 131 5.66 -2.82 1.38
N THR A 132 4.96 -1.70 1.29
CA THR A 132 4.64 -1.04 0.03
C THR A 132 5.27 0.35 -0.03
N GLY A 133 5.32 0.95 -1.21
CA GLY A 133 5.72 2.35 -1.39
C GLY A 133 7.12 2.56 -1.89
N ARG A 134 8.09 1.68 -1.64
CA ARG A 134 9.42 1.81 -2.23
C ARG A 134 9.44 1.31 -3.68
N ASP A 135 10.33 1.88 -4.47
CA ASP A 135 10.62 1.45 -5.84
C ASP A 135 11.48 0.18 -5.90
N VAL A 136 11.62 -0.50 -4.78
CA VAL A 136 12.54 -1.61 -4.55
C VAL A 136 11.86 -2.96 -4.34
N ASN A 137 10.56 -3.06 -4.57
CA ASN A 137 9.82 -4.31 -4.35
C ASN A 137 10.34 -5.48 -5.21
N CYS A 138 10.82 -5.18 -6.43
CA CYS A 138 11.44 -6.19 -7.30
C CYS A 138 12.73 -6.75 -6.68
N GLN A 139 13.49 -5.93 -5.98
CA GLN A 139 14.77 -6.28 -5.38
C GLN A 139 14.61 -7.32 -4.29
N LEU A 140 13.64 -7.15 -3.39
CA LEU A 140 13.39 -8.17 -2.37
C LEU A 140 12.97 -9.51 -2.99
N ALA A 141 12.15 -9.49 -4.04
CA ALA A 141 11.78 -10.70 -4.76
C ALA A 141 13.02 -11.40 -5.36
N LEU A 142 13.94 -10.64 -5.98
CA LEU A 142 15.20 -11.16 -6.47
C LEU A 142 16.10 -11.68 -5.33
N THR A 143 16.17 -10.98 -4.20
CA THR A 143 16.90 -11.44 -3.01
C THR A 143 16.33 -12.77 -2.52
N CYS A 144 15.01 -12.90 -2.40
CA CYS A 144 14.36 -14.13 -1.96
C CYS A 144 14.59 -15.28 -2.95
N TYR A 145 14.15 -15.09 -4.19
CA TYR A 145 14.08 -16.22 -5.14
C TYR A 145 15.45 -16.58 -5.74
N ILE A 146 16.35 -15.63 -5.88
CA ILE A 146 17.64 -15.83 -6.51
C ILE A 146 18.76 -15.96 -5.49
N ALA A 147 18.93 -15.01 -4.57
CA ALA A 147 20.03 -15.07 -3.61
C ALA A 147 19.78 -16.14 -2.53
N PHE A 148 18.65 -16.09 -1.85
CA PHE A 148 18.30 -17.00 -0.76
C PHE A 148 17.66 -18.32 -1.22
N LYS A 149 17.16 -18.38 -2.46
CA LYS A 149 16.42 -19.54 -3.01
C LYS A 149 15.20 -19.93 -2.18
N THR A 150 14.60 -19.00 -1.48
CA THR A 150 13.37 -19.23 -0.73
C THR A 150 12.14 -18.90 -1.58
N PRO A 151 11.06 -19.73 -1.50
CA PRO A 151 9.79 -19.39 -2.14
C PRO A 151 8.96 -18.38 -1.33
N ASN A 152 9.43 -17.97 -0.14
CA ASN A 152 8.66 -17.24 0.82
C ASN A 152 9.02 -15.75 0.83
N LEU A 153 8.27 -14.97 0.03
CA LEU A 153 8.17 -13.52 0.13
C LEU A 153 6.75 -13.20 0.60
N ALA A 154 6.59 -12.48 1.71
CA ALA A 154 5.29 -12.15 2.29
C ALA A 154 5.12 -10.64 2.49
N CYS A 155 3.87 -10.16 2.38
CA CYS A 155 3.52 -8.77 2.66
C CYS A 155 3.40 -8.54 4.17
N GLY A 156 4.52 -8.44 4.88
CA GLY A 156 4.57 -8.31 6.33
C GLY A 156 3.80 -9.42 7.04
N PHE A 157 2.99 -9.05 8.04
CA PHE A 157 2.09 -9.93 8.77
C PHE A 157 0.62 -9.58 8.53
N LEU A 158 0.28 -9.13 7.33
CA LEU A 158 -1.08 -8.74 6.97
C LEU A 158 -1.99 -9.96 6.90
N THR A 159 -2.81 -10.18 7.91
CA THR A 159 -3.78 -11.28 7.89
C THR A 159 -4.71 -11.15 6.66
N GLY A 160 -4.99 -12.29 6.00
CA GLY A 160 -5.76 -12.32 4.75
C GLY A 160 -5.13 -11.52 3.62
N ASP A 161 -3.82 -11.24 3.69
CA ASP A 161 -3.10 -10.39 2.72
C ASP A 161 -3.81 -9.05 2.43
N SER A 162 -4.46 -8.48 3.45
CA SER A 162 -5.37 -7.33 3.37
C SER A 162 -4.69 -5.99 3.13
N CYS A 163 -4.05 -5.86 1.96
CA CYS A 163 -3.71 -4.60 1.35
C CYS A 163 -4.34 -4.58 -0.05
N MET A 164 -3.63 -4.54 -1.14
CA MET A 164 -4.20 -4.56 -2.49
C MET A 164 -4.59 -5.98 -2.97
N LEU A 165 -4.12 -7.04 -2.32
CA LEU A 165 -4.25 -8.40 -2.83
C LEU A 165 -5.69 -8.94 -2.91
N PRO A 166 -6.63 -8.66 -1.97
CA PRO A 166 -8.03 -9.05 -2.14
C PRO A 166 -8.68 -8.45 -3.38
N ARG A 167 -8.45 -7.16 -3.67
CA ARG A 167 -8.94 -6.51 -4.90
C ARG A 167 -8.33 -7.14 -6.14
N MET A 168 -7.02 -7.35 -6.16
CA MET A 168 -6.32 -8.00 -7.27
C MET A 168 -6.82 -9.43 -7.48
N ALA A 169 -6.92 -10.23 -6.43
CA ALA A 169 -7.38 -11.61 -6.52
C ALA A 169 -8.79 -11.70 -7.12
N GLY A 170 -9.71 -10.85 -6.64
CA GLY A 170 -11.06 -10.77 -7.17
C GLY A 170 -11.09 -10.36 -8.63
N THR A 171 -10.48 -9.23 -8.98
CA THR A 171 -10.58 -8.66 -10.33
C THR A 171 -9.74 -9.40 -11.38
N MET A 172 -8.57 -9.91 -11.05
CA MET A 172 -7.79 -10.70 -12.01
C MET A 172 -8.52 -11.98 -12.44
N ILE A 173 -9.33 -12.55 -11.57
CA ILE A 173 -10.17 -13.70 -11.92
C ILE A 173 -11.39 -13.26 -12.71
N THR A 174 -12.14 -12.27 -12.23
CA THR A 174 -13.45 -11.90 -12.79
C THR A 174 -13.37 -10.92 -13.97
N HIS A 175 -12.32 -10.10 -14.03
CA HIS A 175 -12.12 -9.06 -15.06
C HIS A 175 -10.87 -9.31 -15.91
N GLY A 176 -9.99 -10.22 -15.49
CA GLY A 176 -8.73 -10.52 -16.19
C GLY A 176 -7.60 -9.53 -15.89
N ASP A 177 -7.86 -8.50 -15.09
CA ASP A 177 -6.91 -7.48 -14.65
C ASP A 177 -7.54 -6.65 -13.52
N CYS A 178 -6.77 -5.71 -12.93
CA CYS A 178 -7.24 -4.77 -11.93
C CYS A 178 -7.71 -3.46 -12.58
N PRO A 179 -9.01 -3.15 -12.66
CA PRO A 179 -9.49 -1.90 -13.25
C PRO A 179 -9.17 -0.69 -12.36
N VAL A 180 -8.74 0.40 -12.98
CA VAL A 180 -8.44 1.68 -12.34
C VAL A 180 -9.19 2.82 -13.03
N ALA A 181 -9.52 3.86 -12.28
CA ALA A 181 -10.18 5.05 -12.82
C ALA A 181 -9.32 5.71 -13.89
N ASP A 182 -9.93 6.10 -15.03
CA ASP A 182 -9.25 6.93 -16.03
C ASP A 182 -9.45 8.41 -15.71
N MET A 183 -8.42 9.02 -15.15
CA MET A 183 -8.32 10.45 -14.89
C MET A 183 -7.25 11.09 -15.80
N SER A 184 -7.17 10.61 -17.05
CA SER A 184 -6.18 11.02 -18.06
C SER A 184 -4.72 10.63 -17.74
N GLN A 185 -4.45 9.88 -16.70
CA GLN A 185 -3.08 9.54 -16.26
C GLN A 185 -2.36 8.54 -17.17
N PHE A 186 -3.04 7.97 -18.15
CA PHE A 186 -2.46 7.03 -19.12
C PHE A 186 -1.89 7.72 -20.36
N SER A 187 -1.96 9.05 -20.44
CA SER A 187 -1.42 9.85 -21.56
C SER A 187 -0.53 10.96 -21.03
N GLU A 188 0.61 11.17 -21.69
CA GLU A 188 1.47 12.32 -21.42
C GLU A 188 0.75 13.65 -21.66
N LEU A 189 -0.18 13.68 -22.61
CA LEU A 189 -0.99 14.84 -22.90
C LEU A 189 -2.04 15.12 -21.84
N ARG A 190 -2.32 14.18 -20.97
CA ARG A 190 -3.31 14.33 -19.92
C ARG A 190 -4.66 14.78 -20.47
N TYR A 191 -5.19 15.85 -19.89
CA TYR A 191 -6.46 16.46 -20.24
C TYR A 191 -6.50 17.07 -21.67
N ASP A 192 -5.34 17.27 -22.29
CA ASP A 192 -5.22 17.79 -23.65
C ASP A 192 -5.19 16.65 -24.71
N ASP A 193 -5.21 15.38 -24.31
CA ASP A 193 -5.40 14.27 -25.23
C ASP A 193 -6.80 14.35 -25.86
N PRO A 194 -6.90 14.49 -27.21
CA PRO A 194 -8.18 14.66 -27.88
C PRO A 194 -9.11 13.45 -27.78
N ARG A 195 -8.60 12.32 -27.31
CA ARG A 195 -9.39 11.10 -27.09
C ARG A 195 -9.97 11.03 -25.67
N TYR A 196 -9.40 11.80 -24.72
CA TYR A 196 -9.88 11.80 -23.33
C TYR A 196 -11.22 12.53 -23.22
N ILE A 197 -12.11 11.94 -22.45
CA ILE A 197 -13.43 12.51 -22.11
C ILE A 197 -13.50 12.60 -20.59
N TRP A 198 -13.88 13.78 -20.08
CA TRP A 198 -14.11 13.93 -18.64
C TRP A 198 -15.27 13.04 -18.18
N PRO A 199 -15.11 12.28 -17.08
CA PRO A 199 -16.25 11.55 -16.53
C PRO A 199 -17.37 12.49 -16.11
N GLU A 200 -18.62 12.15 -16.43
CA GLU A 200 -19.79 12.86 -15.92
C GLU A 200 -19.98 12.61 -14.42
N VAL A 201 -19.68 11.38 -13.97
CA VAL A 201 -19.78 10.95 -12.60
C VAL A 201 -18.51 10.18 -12.20
N CYS A 202 -17.98 10.50 -11.00
CA CYS A 202 -16.96 9.71 -10.32
C CYS A 202 -17.57 9.12 -9.04
N LEU A 203 -17.69 7.80 -8.99
CA LEU A 203 -18.04 7.06 -7.78
C LEU A 203 -16.79 6.80 -6.96
N ILE A 204 -16.71 7.37 -5.77
CA ILE A 204 -15.58 7.18 -4.84
C ILE A 204 -16.01 6.23 -3.75
N TRP A 205 -15.33 5.10 -3.63
CA TRP A 205 -15.73 4.03 -2.73
C TRP A 205 -14.62 3.70 -1.73
N GLY A 206 -14.86 4.01 -0.44
CA GLY A 206 -13.93 3.71 0.65
C GLY A 206 -12.50 4.23 0.41
N ASN A 207 -12.41 5.44 -0.13
CA ASN A 207 -11.13 6.05 -0.51
C ASN A 207 -11.16 7.56 -0.30
N ASN A 208 -10.10 8.11 0.29
CA ASN A 208 -9.90 9.55 0.42
C ASN A 208 -8.54 9.96 -0.18
N PRO A 209 -8.39 9.94 -1.52
CA PRO A 209 -7.10 10.14 -2.17
C PRO A 209 -6.54 11.56 -2.01
N ILE A 210 -7.37 12.54 -1.64
CA ILE A 210 -6.90 13.91 -1.35
C ILE A 210 -5.95 13.90 -0.16
N VAL A 211 -6.26 13.10 0.87
CA VAL A 211 -5.41 12.96 2.06
C VAL A 211 -4.36 11.86 1.88
N SER A 212 -4.79 10.67 1.44
CA SER A 212 -3.91 9.50 1.39
C SER A 212 -3.00 9.47 0.16
N ASN A 213 -3.41 10.06 -0.98
CA ASN A 213 -2.82 9.82 -2.30
C ASN A 213 -2.55 8.33 -2.55
N GLY A 214 -3.48 7.49 -2.09
CA GLY A 214 -3.30 6.05 -2.02
C GLY A 214 -3.23 5.39 -3.39
N ASP A 215 -2.49 4.29 -3.46
CA ASP A 215 -2.44 3.37 -4.61
C ASP A 215 -1.99 4.03 -5.93
N GLY A 216 -1.11 5.04 -5.86
CA GLY A 216 -0.63 5.75 -7.05
C GLY A 216 -1.66 6.70 -7.67
N PHE A 217 -2.79 6.90 -7.00
CA PHE A 217 -3.83 7.82 -7.43
C PHE A 217 -3.65 9.20 -6.79
N PHE A 218 -3.43 10.21 -7.62
CA PHE A 218 -3.19 11.56 -7.14
C PHE A 218 -4.53 12.28 -6.91
N GLY A 219 -4.83 12.66 -5.66
CA GLY A 219 -6.12 13.23 -5.28
C GLY A 219 -6.53 14.47 -6.07
N HIS A 220 -5.57 15.26 -6.51
CA HIS A 220 -5.84 16.42 -7.35
C HIS A 220 -6.48 16.10 -8.70
N TRP A 221 -6.37 14.89 -9.21
CA TRP A 221 -7.04 14.50 -10.45
C TRP A 221 -8.57 14.56 -10.30
N ILE A 222 -9.09 14.16 -9.14
CA ILE A 222 -10.54 14.30 -8.83
C ILE A 222 -10.92 15.78 -8.76
N VAL A 223 -10.10 16.61 -8.09
CA VAL A 223 -10.34 18.06 -8.00
C VAL A 223 -10.34 18.71 -9.39
N ASP A 224 -9.39 18.31 -10.24
CA ASP A 224 -9.34 18.80 -11.64
C ASP A 224 -10.58 18.32 -12.42
N ALA A 225 -11.04 17.08 -12.26
CA ALA A 225 -12.25 16.56 -12.89
C ALA A 225 -13.50 17.35 -12.47
N MET A 226 -13.65 17.62 -11.17
CA MET A 226 -14.74 18.45 -10.66
C MET A 226 -14.72 19.87 -11.21
N ARG A 227 -13.55 20.53 -11.19
CA ARG A 227 -13.42 21.96 -11.55
C ARG A 227 -13.38 22.21 -13.05
N ARG A 228 -12.72 21.34 -13.81
CA ARG A 228 -12.47 21.51 -15.24
C ARG A 228 -13.48 20.72 -16.08
N GLY A 229 -13.83 19.52 -15.64
CA GLY A 229 -14.75 18.62 -16.33
C GLY A 229 -16.22 18.76 -15.91
N GLY A 230 -16.48 19.36 -14.75
CA GLY A 230 -17.84 19.39 -14.17
C GLY A 230 -18.29 18.04 -13.64
N THR A 231 -17.36 17.13 -13.37
CA THR A 231 -17.62 15.78 -12.87
C THR A 231 -18.35 15.84 -11.52
N LYS A 232 -19.48 15.16 -11.44
CA LYS A 232 -20.26 14.99 -10.21
C LYS A 232 -19.68 13.85 -9.38
N LEU A 233 -19.75 13.96 -8.06
CA LEU A 233 -19.29 12.91 -7.15
C LEU A 233 -20.46 12.15 -6.54
N VAL A 234 -20.30 10.83 -6.44
CA VAL A 234 -21.02 9.96 -5.52
C VAL A 234 -19.99 9.37 -4.58
N VAL A 235 -20.17 9.48 -3.27
CA VAL A 235 -19.18 9.03 -2.29
C VAL A 235 -19.78 8.01 -1.36
N VAL A 236 -19.09 6.88 -1.18
CA VAL A 236 -19.38 5.82 -0.20
C VAL A 236 -18.25 5.83 0.83
N ASP A 237 -18.52 6.33 2.02
CA ASP A 237 -17.53 6.45 3.10
C ASP A 237 -18.24 6.52 4.46
N PRO A 238 -17.75 5.91 5.54
CA PRO A 238 -18.32 6.07 6.87
C PRO A 238 -18.10 7.48 7.45
N GLU A 239 -17.21 8.27 6.87
CA GLU A 239 -16.85 9.62 7.26
C GLU A 239 -17.30 10.66 6.20
N VAL A 240 -17.72 11.83 6.64
CA VAL A 240 -17.97 12.97 5.75
C VAL A 240 -16.64 13.63 5.39
N THR A 241 -15.92 13.03 4.46
CA THR A 241 -14.64 13.56 3.96
C THR A 241 -14.84 14.86 3.16
N TRP A 242 -13.74 15.56 2.82
CA TRP A 242 -13.83 16.73 1.94
C TRP A 242 -14.52 16.41 0.60
N LEU A 243 -14.23 15.24 0.01
CA LEU A 243 -14.89 14.78 -1.21
C LEU A 243 -16.37 14.49 -0.98
N ALA A 244 -16.70 13.88 0.15
CA ALA A 244 -18.10 13.61 0.54
C ALA A 244 -18.91 14.90 0.73
N ALA A 245 -18.32 15.93 1.33
CA ALA A 245 -18.95 17.24 1.50
C ALA A 245 -19.25 17.97 0.17
N HIS A 246 -18.58 17.56 -0.92
CA HIS A 246 -18.81 18.09 -2.28
C HIS A 246 -19.60 17.13 -3.19
N ALA A 247 -20.06 16.01 -2.66
CA ALA A 247 -20.76 15.00 -3.45
C ALA A 247 -22.24 15.36 -3.68
N GLU A 248 -22.76 14.96 -4.85
CA GLU A 248 -24.21 15.00 -5.13
C GLU A 248 -24.98 14.02 -4.21
N VAL A 249 -24.32 12.88 -3.89
CA VAL A 249 -24.86 11.88 -2.96
C VAL A 249 -23.72 11.34 -2.11
N LEU A 250 -23.92 11.39 -0.79
CA LEU A 250 -23.08 10.68 0.18
C LEU A 250 -23.86 9.47 0.73
N LEU A 251 -23.24 8.30 0.62
CA LEU A 251 -23.71 7.06 1.22
C LEU A 251 -22.82 6.78 2.44
N GLN A 252 -23.19 7.32 3.60
CA GLN A 252 -22.43 7.18 4.84
C GLN A 252 -22.74 5.83 5.51
N VAL A 253 -22.12 4.76 5.00
CA VAL A 253 -22.41 3.38 5.35
C VAL A 253 -21.91 2.97 6.73
N ARG A 254 -22.57 1.97 7.32
CA ARG A 254 -21.97 1.19 8.40
C ARG A 254 -20.75 0.44 7.85
N PRO A 255 -19.58 0.54 8.48
CA PRO A 255 -18.39 -0.16 8.00
C PRO A 255 -18.62 -1.66 7.72
N ALA A 256 -18.03 -2.17 6.64
CA ALA A 256 -18.10 -3.57 6.17
C ALA A 256 -19.48 -4.03 5.67
N THR A 257 -20.29 -3.11 5.11
CA THR A 257 -21.57 -3.46 4.47
C THR A 257 -21.59 -3.18 2.96
N ASP A 258 -20.43 -3.04 2.37
CA ASP A 258 -20.18 -2.60 1.01
C ASP A 258 -20.82 -3.50 -0.05
N ALA A 259 -20.74 -4.83 0.10
CA ALA A 259 -21.37 -5.76 -0.83
C ALA A 259 -22.89 -5.64 -0.86
N ALA A 260 -23.53 -5.40 0.30
CA ALA A 260 -24.97 -5.18 0.38
C ALA A 260 -25.39 -3.93 -0.41
N LEU A 261 -24.65 -2.83 -0.23
CA LEU A 261 -24.86 -1.60 -0.97
C LEU A 261 -24.67 -1.80 -2.47
N ALA A 262 -23.56 -2.41 -2.88
CA ALA A 262 -23.25 -2.61 -4.31
C ALA A 262 -24.33 -3.47 -5.00
N MET A 263 -24.78 -4.56 -4.37
CA MET A 263 -25.87 -5.40 -4.90
C MET A 263 -27.19 -4.64 -5.01
N ALA A 264 -27.50 -3.74 -4.07
CA ALA A 264 -28.70 -2.90 -4.17
C ALA A 264 -28.61 -1.86 -5.29
N MET A 265 -27.43 -1.27 -5.50
CA MET A 265 -27.22 -0.39 -6.66
C MET A 265 -27.36 -1.16 -7.98
N ILE A 266 -26.82 -2.39 -8.06
CA ILE A 266 -27.02 -3.28 -9.22
C ILE A 266 -28.51 -3.59 -9.42
N ASN A 267 -29.27 -3.87 -8.36
CA ASN A 267 -30.71 -4.10 -8.43
C ASN A 267 -31.45 -2.91 -9.08
N VAL A 268 -31.11 -1.67 -8.71
CA VAL A 268 -31.67 -0.46 -9.32
C VAL A 268 -31.26 -0.33 -10.77
N VAL A 269 -29.97 -0.50 -11.09
CA VAL A 269 -29.44 -0.37 -12.46
C VAL A 269 -30.11 -1.35 -13.41
N ILE A 270 -30.31 -2.60 -12.99
CA ILE A 270 -31.01 -3.61 -13.80
C ILE A 270 -32.52 -3.34 -13.84
N GLY A 271 -33.13 -3.07 -12.70
CA GLY A 271 -34.59 -2.90 -12.56
C GLY A 271 -35.13 -1.65 -13.28
N GLU A 272 -34.33 -0.60 -13.41
CA GLU A 272 -34.67 0.64 -14.11
C GLU A 272 -34.06 0.72 -15.52
N ASP A 273 -33.49 -0.37 -16.03
CA ASP A 273 -32.93 -0.47 -17.39
C ASP A 273 -31.82 0.57 -17.70
N LEU A 274 -30.92 0.79 -16.72
CA LEU A 274 -29.85 1.79 -16.81
C LEU A 274 -28.52 1.19 -17.28
N TYR A 275 -28.45 -0.13 -17.52
CA TYR A 275 -27.24 -0.80 -17.96
C TYR A 275 -27.01 -0.67 -19.47
N ASP A 276 -25.78 -0.91 -19.94
CA ASP A 276 -25.42 -0.93 -21.36
C ASP A 276 -25.72 -2.29 -21.96
N HIS A 277 -26.83 -2.40 -22.72
CA HIS A 277 -27.28 -3.65 -23.32
C HIS A 277 -26.24 -4.26 -24.26
N ASP A 278 -25.63 -3.44 -25.12
CA ASP A 278 -24.65 -3.89 -26.10
C ASP A 278 -23.38 -4.45 -25.43
N PHE A 279 -22.90 -3.73 -24.41
CA PHE A 279 -21.74 -4.17 -23.63
C PHE A 279 -22.03 -5.46 -22.85
N VAL A 280 -23.17 -5.51 -22.16
CA VAL A 280 -23.60 -6.67 -21.36
C VAL A 280 -23.74 -7.91 -22.24
N GLU A 281 -24.43 -7.83 -23.36
CA GLU A 281 -24.61 -8.98 -24.26
C GLU A 281 -23.30 -9.49 -24.85
N LYS A 282 -22.41 -8.59 -25.28
CA LYS A 282 -21.18 -8.98 -25.97
C LYS A 282 -20.04 -9.35 -25.00
N TRP A 283 -19.91 -8.62 -23.90
CA TRP A 283 -18.67 -8.61 -23.10
C TRP A 283 -18.82 -9.09 -21.66
N THR A 284 -20.04 -9.48 -21.25
CA THR A 284 -20.25 -10.05 -19.91
C THR A 284 -20.69 -11.50 -19.97
N TYR A 285 -20.51 -12.24 -18.91
CA TYR A 285 -20.96 -13.62 -18.70
C TYR A 285 -21.68 -13.75 -17.37
N GLY A 286 -22.88 -14.36 -17.35
CA GLY A 286 -23.63 -14.61 -16.13
C GLY A 286 -24.57 -13.45 -15.73
N PHE A 287 -25.08 -12.68 -16.67
CA PHE A 287 -26.02 -11.56 -16.41
C PHE A 287 -27.34 -12.04 -15.80
N ASP A 288 -27.92 -13.14 -16.30
CA ASP A 288 -29.20 -13.68 -15.80
C ASP A 288 -29.04 -14.17 -14.35
N GLU A 289 -27.93 -14.84 -14.04
CA GLU A 289 -27.61 -15.32 -12.69
C GLU A 289 -27.38 -14.15 -11.72
N LEU A 290 -26.68 -13.10 -12.14
CA LEU A 290 -26.53 -11.88 -11.32
C LEU A 290 -27.88 -11.19 -11.10
N SER A 291 -28.69 -11.09 -12.16
CA SER A 291 -30.01 -10.46 -12.08
C SER A 291 -30.91 -11.18 -11.07
N GLU A 292 -30.88 -12.50 -11.06
CA GLU A 292 -31.60 -13.31 -10.09
C GLU A 292 -31.06 -13.10 -8.65
N ARG A 293 -29.72 -13.09 -8.49
CA ARG A 293 -29.05 -12.88 -7.19
C ARG A 293 -29.46 -11.55 -6.54
N VAL A 294 -29.53 -10.47 -7.31
CA VAL A 294 -29.79 -9.14 -6.74
C VAL A 294 -31.25 -8.81 -6.57
N LYS A 295 -32.22 -9.63 -7.02
CA LYS A 295 -33.66 -9.39 -6.85
C LYS A 295 -34.05 -9.10 -5.41
N ASP A 296 -33.47 -9.86 -4.47
CA ASP A 296 -33.75 -9.71 -3.05
C ASP A 296 -32.98 -8.58 -2.38
N TRP A 297 -32.00 -7.99 -3.07
CA TRP A 297 -31.21 -6.85 -2.59
C TRP A 297 -31.86 -5.53 -3.00
N THR A 298 -33.08 -5.30 -2.50
CA THR A 298 -33.74 -4.01 -2.74
C THR A 298 -33.04 -2.87 -1.99
N PRO A 299 -33.18 -1.62 -2.45
CA PRO A 299 -32.66 -0.47 -1.71
C PRO A 299 -33.11 -0.42 -0.25
N GLU A 300 -34.37 -0.84 0.06
CA GLU A 300 -34.87 -0.88 1.44
C GLU A 300 -34.12 -1.88 2.30
N ARG A 301 -33.89 -3.09 1.80
CA ARG A 301 -33.11 -4.11 2.53
C ARG A 301 -31.68 -3.64 2.77
N ALA A 302 -31.02 -3.07 1.76
CA ALA A 302 -29.67 -2.56 1.92
C ALA A 302 -29.62 -1.34 2.86
N ALA A 303 -30.64 -0.49 2.84
CA ALA A 303 -30.76 0.64 3.76
C ALA A 303 -30.76 0.19 5.23
N GLU A 304 -31.48 -0.88 5.56
CA GLU A 304 -31.48 -1.48 6.90
C GLU A 304 -30.09 -2.03 7.29
N VAL A 305 -29.41 -2.72 6.37
CA VAL A 305 -28.08 -3.31 6.61
C VAL A 305 -27.00 -2.23 6.74
N CYS A 306 -27.01 -1.25 5.85
CA CYS A 306 -25.97 -0.21 5.75
C CYS A 306 -26.22 0.98 6.68
N GLY A 307 -27.43 1.14 7.22
CA GLY A 307 -27.80 2.28 8.06
C GLY A 307 -27.88 3.61 7.29
N ILE A 308 -28.39 3.59 6.06
CA ILE A 308 -28.54 4.75 5.15
C ILE A 308 -29.95 4.81 4.57
N ASP A 309 -30.26 5.90 3.87
CA ASP A 309 -31.59 6.06 3.24
C ASP A 309 -31.68 5.28 1.91
N ALA A 310 -32.78 4.58 1.69
CA ALA A 310 -33.02 3.82 0.47
C ALA A 310 -33.10 4.71 -0.79
N GLU A 311 -33.62 5.94 -0.65
CA GLU A 311 -33.69 6.87 -1.79
C GLU A 311 -32.31 7.41 -2.16
N ASP A 312 -31.40 7.56 -1.20
CA ASP A 312 -30.02 7.92 -1.52
C ASP A 312 -29.31 6.79 -2.28
N ILE A 313 -29.58 5.52 -1.97
CA ILE A 313 -29.12 4.37 -2.77
C ILE A 313 -29.63 4.46 -4.21
N ARG A 314 -30.92 4.75 -4.41
CA ARG A 314 -31.49 4.94 -5.75
C ARG A 314 -30.89 6.12 -6.49
N ARG A 315 -30.72 7.25 -5.82
CA ARG A 315 -30.10 8.44 -6.42
C ARG A 315 -28.68 8.15 -6.88
N ALA A 316 -27.86 7.49 -6.05
CA ALA A 316 -26.49 7.09 -6.38
C ALA A 316 -26.46 6.13 -7.56
N ALA A 317 -27.31 5.08 -7.54
CA ALA A 317 -27.39 4.10 -8.61
C ALA A 317 -27.83 4.73 -9.95
N ARG A 318 -28.84 5.63 -9.93
CA ARG A 318 -29.30 6.35 -11.13
C ARG A 318 -28.24 7.28 -11.68
N LEU A 319 -27.55 8.06 -10.82
CA LEU A 319 -26.47 8.94 -11.25
C LEU A 319 -25.34 8.17 -11.93
N PHE A 320 -24.84 7.10 -11.27
CA PHE A 320 -23.75 6.30 -11.81
C PHE A 320 -24.20 5.47 -13.04
N GLY A 321 -25.38 4.85 -12.96
CA GLY A 321 -25.93 3.98 -14.02
C GLY A 321 -26.25 4.71 -15.32
N SER A 322 -26.61 6.00 -15.25
CA SER A 322 -26.98 6.80 -16.45
C SER A 322 -25.81 7.55 -17.06
N ALA A 323 -24.69 7.73 -16.33
CA ALA A 323 -23.57 8.53 -16.81
C ALA A 323 -22.72 7.80 -17.86
N ARG A 324 -22.33 8.52 -18.89
CA ARG A 324 -21.46 8.04 -19.98
C ARG A 324 -20.45 9.12 -20.40
N PRO A 325 -19.18 9.06 -19.97
CA PRO A 325 -18.59 8.01 -19.11
C PRO A 325 -18.83 8.25 -17.62
N ALA A 326 -18.83 7.15 -16.87
CA ALA A 326 -18.69 7.16 -15.42
C ALA A 326 -17.40 6.42 -15.02
N THR A 327 -16.74 6.91 -13.99
CA THR A 327 -15.55 6.24 -13.44
C THR A 327 -15.74 5.89 -11.98
N LEU A 328 -14.97 4.92 -11.50
CA LEU A 328 -15.00 4.46 -10.10
C LEU A 328 -13.58 4.51 -9.52
N GLN A 329 -13.41 5.27 -8.44
CA GLN A 329 -12.21 5.30 -7.63
C GLN A 329 -12.47 4.59 -6.31
N TRP A 330 -11.76 3.52 -6.06
CA TRP A 330 -11.90 2.66 -4.88
C TRP A 330 -10.61 2.58 -4.07
N GLY A 331 -10.70 2.22 -2.82
CA GLY A 331 -9.56 2.18 -1.91
C GLY A 331 -9.47 0.91 -1.07
N LEU A 332 -8.52 0.93 -0.12
CA LEU A 332 -8.20 -0.19 0.76
C LEU A 332 -9.34 -0.61 1.69
N ALA A 333 -10.42 0.16 1.80
CA ALA A 333 -11.56 -0.23 2.63
C ALA A 333 -12.08 -1.61 2.25
N THR A 334 -12.21 -1.88 0.94
CA THR A 334 -12.70 -3.15 0.40
C THR A 334 -11.75 -4.33 0.59
N ASP A 335 -10.45 -4.08 0.79
CA ASP A 335 -9.47 -5.11 1.12
C ASP A 335 -9.48 -5.49 2.60
N ALA A 336 -9.96 -4.59 3.45
CA ALA A 336 -9.89 -4.69 4.91
C ALA A 336 -11.17 -5.28 5.53
N HIS A 337 -11.85 -6.14 4.79
CA HIS A 337 -13.01 -6.92 5.23
C HIS A 337 -12.81 -8.39 4.90
N ALA A 338 -13.33 -9.30 5.75
CA ALA A 338 -13.25 -10.75 5.49
C ALA A 338 -13.98 -11.14 4.19
N ASN A 339 -15.05 -10.42 3.82
CA ASN A 339 -15.82 -10.62 2.58
C ASN A 339 -15.22 -9.85 1.38
N GLY A 340 -14.04 -9.27 1.49
CA GLY A 340 -13.47 -8.29 0.54
C GLY A 340 -13.49 -8.73 -0.93
N VAL A 341 -13.19 -9.98 -1.24
CA VAL A 341 -13.21 -10.49 -2.63
C VAL A 341 -14.60 -10.43 -3.25
N HIS A 342 -15.66 -10.79 -2.50
CA HIS A 342 -17.04 -10.71 -2.99
C HIS A 342 -17.57 -9.28 -3.05
N GLU A 343 -17.10 -8.41 -2.15
CA GLU A 343 -17.39 -6.96 -2.20
C GLU A 343 -16.83 -6.35 -3.48
N VAL A 344 -15.58 -6.65 -3.78
CA VAL A 344 -14.90 -6.22 -5.00
C VAL A 344 -15.61 -6.74 -6.24
N HIS A 345 -16.04 -7.99 -6.25
CA HIS A 345 -16.81 -8.57 -7.35
C HIS A 345 -18.13 -7.79 -7.57
N ALA A 346 -18.86 -7.45 -6.49
CA ALA A 346 -20.08 -6.67 -6.55
C ALA A 346 -19.83 -5.24 -7.11
N ILE A 347 -18.83 -4.54 -6.57
CA ILE A 347 -18.50 -3.16 -6.98
C ILE A 347 -18.07 -3.11 -8.44
N MET A 348 -17.26 -4.07 -8.89
CA MET A 348 -16.79 -4.12 -10.28
C MET A 348 -17.87 -4.60 -11.25
N ALA A 349 -18.78 -5.48 -10.83
CA ALA A 349 -19.95 -5.84 -11.64
C ALA A 349 -20.83 -4.62 -11.93
N LEU A 350 -21.01 -3.70 -10.97
CA LEU A 350 -21.71 -2.45 -11.17
C LEU A 350 -21.06 -1.59 -12.28
N SER A 351 -19.72 -1.49 -12.27
CA SER A 351 -18.97 -0.77 -13.31
C SER A 351 -19.08 -1.44 -14.69
N ALA A 352 -19.07 -2.78 -14.74
CA ALA A 352 -19.20 -3.55 -15.97
C ALA A 352 -20.59 -3.38 -16.61
N LEU A 353 -21.65 -3.41 -15.82
CA LEU A 353 -23.03 -3.23 -16.32
C LEU A 353 -23.22 -1.89 -17.04
N THR A 354 -22.50 -0.86 -16.66
CA THR A 354 -22.63 0.47 -17.25
C THR A 354 -21.82 0.68 -18.54
N GLY A 355 -21.06 -0.33 -19.02
CA GLY A 355 -20.25 -0.23 -20.23
C GLY A 355 -19.07 0.74 -20.15
N ASN A 356 -18.70 1.18 -18.96
CA ASN A 356 -17.63 2.17 -18.75
C ASN A 356 -16.21 1.57 -18.66
N LEU A 357 -16.06 0.25 -18.88
CA LEU A 357 -14.74 -0.40 -18.91
C LEU A 357 -14.06 -0.17 -20.27
N GLU A 358 -12.78 0.22 -20.21
CA GLU A 358 -11.94 0.55 -21.37
C GLU A 358 -12.43 1.75 -22.22
N ALA A 359 -13.44 2.46 -21.77
CA ALA A 359 -13.93 3.70 -22.39
C ALA A 359 -13.13 4.93 -21.87
N PRO A 360 -12.96 5.98 -22.70
CA PRO A 360 -12.33 7.23 -22.25
C PRO A 360 -13.09 7.84 -21.07
N GLY A 361 -12.37 8.20 -19.99
CA GLY A 361 -12.96 8.76 -18.78
C GLY A 361 -13.76 7.75 -17.94
N GLY A 362 -13.76 6.47 -18.33
CA GLY A 362 -14.35 5.38 -17.55
C GLY A 362 -13.32 4.71 -16.64
N MET A 363 -13.27 3.39 -16.66
CA MET A 363 -12.22 2.59 -16.00
C MET A 363 -11.37 1.86 -17.03
N ARG A 364 -10.12 1.67 -16.70
CA ARG A 364 -9.18 0.97 -17.58
C ARG A 364 -8.51 -0.16 -16.83
N MET A 365 -8.27 -1.28 -17.53
CA MET A 365 -7.39 -2.34 -17.05
C MET A 365 -5.99 -1.77 -16.84
N ALA A 366 -5.37 -2.11 -15.71
CA ALA A 366 -4.07 -1.55 -15.33
C ALA A 366 -2.95 -1.98 -16.28
N ARG A 367 -3.06 -3.17 -16.88
CA ARG A 367 -2.07 -3.71 -17.80
C ARG A 367 -1.80 -2.76 -18.98
N LEU A 368 -0.54 -2.46 -19.15
CA LEU A 368 -0.05 -1.59 -20.22
C LEU A 368 0.43 -2.41 -21.44
N PRO A 369 0.54 -1.79 -22.64
CA PRO A 369 1.13 -2.43 -23.79
C PRO A 369 2.55 -2.94 -23.57
N TRP A 370 3.32 -2.23 -22.77
CA TRP A 370 4.60 -2.59 -22.20
C TRP A 370 4.56 -2.36 -20.72
N ASP A 371 4.86 -3.38 -19.94
CA ASP A 371 4.94 -3.34 -18.49
C ASP A 371 6.13 -4.14 -17.97
N MET A 372 6.55 -3.85 -16.75
CA MET A 372 7.48 -4.69 -16.01
C MET A 372 6.73 -5.84 -15.35
N GLU A 373 7.43 -6.97 -15.16
CA GLU A 373 6.88 -8.07 -14.37
C GLU A 373 6.50 -7.56 -12.97
N LEU A 374 5.37 -8.04 -12.45
CA LEU A 374 4.90 -7.67 -11.11
C LEU A 374 6.02 -7.81 -10.08
N SER A 375 6.21 -6.80 -9.25
CA SER A 375 7.33 -6.69 -8.32
C SER A 375 7.54 -7.95 -7.48
N TYR A 376 6.45 -8.52 -6.94
CA TYR A 376 6.52 -9.72 -6.10
C TYR A 376 6.80 -11.02 -6.88
N SER A 377 6.78 -10.99 -8.20
CA SER A 377 7.05 -12.15 -9.06
C SER A 377 8.43 -12.09 -9.72
N CYS A 378 9.17 -11.00 -9.54
CA CYS A 378 10.51 -10.84 -10.09
C CYS A 378 11.42 -11.99 -9.67
N GLY A 379 11.91 -12.76 -10.62
CA GLY A 379 12.80 -13.88 -10.32
C GLY A 379 12.10 -15.22 -10.05
N TRP A 380 10.79 -15.25 -9.81
CA TRP A 380 10.05 -16.47 -9.49
C TRP A 380 10.26 -17.61 -10.50
N LYS A 381 10.31 -17.29 -11.79
CA LYS A 381 10.51 -18.27 -12.87
C LYS A 381 11.86 -19.00 -12.85
N TRP A 382 12.85 -18.51 -12.12
CA TRP A 382 14.18 -19.13 -11.97
C TRP A 382 14.32 -19.93 -10.66
N LEU A 383 13.32 -19.91 -9.79
CA LEU A 383 13.27 -20.76 -8.62
C LEU A 383 12.82 -22.18 -9.04
N GLU A 384 13.46 -23.20 -8.50
CA GLU A 384 13.18 -24.62 -8.80
C GLU A 384 11.71 -24.97 -8.46
N PRO A 385 11.00 -25.72 -9.33
CA PRO A 385 9.57 -26.05 -9.12
C PRO A 385 9.27 -26.72 -7.77
N GLU A 386 10.20 -27.52 -7.27
CA GLU A 386 10.10 -28.20 -5.97
C GLU A 386 10.08 -27.18 -4.82
N LEU A 387 10.84 -26.11 -4.94
CA LEU A 387 10.84 -25.00 -3.97
C LEU A 387 9.60 -24.12 -4.14
N GLN A 388 9.20 -23.82 -5.38
CA GLN A 388 7.95 -23.06 -5.62
C GLN A 388 6.75 -23.75 -4.97
N ALA A 389 6.69 -25.09 -5.03
CA ALA A 389 5.63 -25.88 -4.40
C ALA A 389 5.58 -25.77 -2.88
N LYS A 390 6.69 -25.37 -2.23
CA LYS A 390 6.78 -25.19 -0.77
C LYS A 390 6.36 -23.80 -0.31
N ARG A 391 5.96 -22.89 -1.20
CA ARG A 391 5.51 -21.55 -0.81
C ARG A 391 4.40 -21.65 0.24
N LEU A 392 4.54 -20.94 1.36
CA LEU A 392 3.54 -20.87 2.43
C LEU A 392 2.21 -20.35 1.88
N GLY A 393 1.13 -21.05 2.21
CA GLY A 393 -0.21 -20.75 1.73
C GLY A 393 -0.56 -21.35 0.36
N ASN A 394 0.37 -21.98 -0.34
CA ASN A 394 0.11 -22.57 -1.67
C ASN A 394 -1.04 -23.59 -1.69
N THR A 395 -1.29 -24.28 -0.59
CA THR A 395 -2.38 -25.27 -0.44
C THR A 395 -3.53 -24.79 0.44
N MET A 396 -3.46 -23.57 0.96
CA MET A 396 -4.41 -23.01 1.92
C MET A 396 -5.80 -22.78 1.30
N SER A 397 -5.85 -22.22 0.12
CA SER A 397 -7.07 -22.01 -0.63
C SER A 397 -6.85 -22.20 -2.12
N PRO A 398 -7.89 -22.56 -2.88
CA PRO A 398 -7.79 -22.65 -4.34
C PRO A 398 -7.35 -21.33 -5.00
N MET A 399 -7.73 -20.18 -4.46
CA MET A 399 -7.31 -18.88 -5.00
C MET A 399 -5.81 -18.65 -4.84
N HIS A 400 -5.20 -19.08 -3.73
CA HIS A 400 -3.74 -19.03 -3.55
C HIS A 400 -3.02 -20.01 -4.47
N GLN A 401 -3.61 -21.18 -4.74
CA GLN A 401 -3.10 -22.12 -5.73
C GLN A 401 -3.16 -21.57 -7.15
N PHE A 402 -4.22 -20.82 -7.48
CA PHE A 402 -4.34 -20.14 -8.77
C PHE A 402 -3.19 -19.16 -9.02
N GLY A 403 -2.61 -18.60 -7.94
CA GLY A 403 -1.37 -17.85 -8.00
C GLY A 403 -1.50 -16.47 -8.62
N VAL A 404 -2.46 -15.68 -8.16
CA VAL A 404 -2.59 -14.26 -8.55
C VAL A 404 -1.29 -13.48 -8.30
N THR A 405 -0.57 -13.83 -7.24
CA THR A 405 0.77 -13.32 -6.93
C THR A 405 1.68 -14.46 -6.47
N ALA A 406 2.99 -14.26 -6.53
CA ALA A 406 3.97 -15.19 -5.98
C ALA A 406 4.15 -15.06 -4.44
N CYS A 407 3.37 -14.20 -3.77
CA CYS A 407 3.49 -13.98 -2.34
C CYS A 407 3.14 -15.22 -1.49
N ALA A 408 3.92 -15.46 -0.45
CA ALA A 408 3.56 -16.34 0.63
C ALA A 408 2.46 -15.69 1.48
N GLN A 409 1.51 -16.50 1.93
CA GLN A 409 0.38 -16.01 2.71
C GLN A 409 0.80 -15.73 4.16
N ALA A 410 0.51 -14.52 4.65
CA ALA A 410 1.04 -14.02 5.93
C ALA A 410 0.57 -14.81 7.16
N ASP A 411 -0.68 -15.32 7.17
CA ASP A 411 -1.17 -16.12 8.29
C ASP A 411 -0.52 -17.50 8.34
N CYS A 412 -0.26 -18.12 7.18
CA CYS A 412 0.49 -19.38 7.10
C CYS A 412 1.94 -19.19 7.58
N MET A 413 2.54 -18.04 7.30
CA MET A 413 3.86 -17.70 7.83
C MET A 413 3.85 -17.59 9.37
N LEU A 414 2.89 -16.86 9.93
CA LEU A 414 2.77 -16.76 11.40
C LEU A 414 2.56 -18.14 12.03
N ASN A 415 1.69 -18.98 11.45
CA ASN A 415 1.48 -20.35 11.90
C ASN A 415 2.80 -21.15 11.87
N ALA A 416 3.56 -21.08 10.78
CA ALA A 416 4.84 -21.78 10.64
C ALA A 416 5.88 -21.29 11.65
N ILE A 417 5.89 -19.99 12.00
CA ILE A 417 6.74 -19.44 13.06
C ILE A 417 6.36 -20.02 14.44
N GLU A 418 5.06 -20.07 14.74
CA GLU A 418 4.56 -20.46 16.06
C GLU A 418 4.62 -21.97 16.29
N THR A 419 4.32 -22.77 15.26
CA THR A 419 4.13 -24.22 15.37
C THR A 419 5.20 -25.07 14.69
N GLY A 420 5.91 -24.51 13.71
CA GLY A 420 6.83 -25.23 12.85
C GLY A 420 6.14 -26.00 11.70
N ASP A 421 4.84 -25.81 11.48
CA ASP A 421 4.07 -26.49 10.44
C ASP A 421 3.78 -25.54 9.25
N PRO A 422 4.06 -25.92 7.99
CA PRO A 422 4.59 -27.21 7.49
C PRO A 422 6.11 -27.40 7.66
N TYR A 423 6.83 -26.35 8.00
CA TYR A 423 8.27 -26.34 8.31
C TYR A 423 8.60 -25.10 9.15
N PRO A 424 9.68 -25.13 9.97
CA PRO A 424 10.00 -24.00 10.83
C PRO A 424 10.57 -22.83 10.02
N ILE A 425 10.20 -21.60 10.38
CA ILE A 425 10.86 -20.38 9.90
C ILE A 425 11.99 -20.02 10.89
N LYS A 426 13.13 -19.64 10.35
CA LYS A 426 14.36 -19.40 11.11
C LYS A 426 14.98 -18.03 10.88
N MET A 427 14.68 -17.39 9.74
CA MET A 427 15.22 -16.07 9.39
C MET A 427 14.15 -15.21 8.76
N LEU A 428 14.11 -13.93 9.16
CA LEU A 428 13.36 -12.88 8.52
C LEU A 428 14.32 -11.85 7.92
N TYR A 429 14.04 -11.45 6.67
CA TYR A 429 14.73 -10.37 5.97
C TYR A 429 13.71 -9.29 5.62
N LEU A 430 13.76 -8.15 6.33
CA LEU A 430 12.75 -7.11 6.31
C LEU A 430 13.21 -5.94 5.45
N GLU A 431 12.45 -5.62 4.41
CA GLU A 431 12.75 -4.52 3.50
C GLU A 431 11.54 -3.59 3.35
N GLY A 432 11.70 -2.32 3.77
CA GLY A 432 10.65 -1.32 3.66
C GLY A 432 9.37 -1.67 4.43
N THR A 433 9.48 -2.30 5.58
CA THR A 433 8.35 -2.75 6.37
C THR A 433 8.61 -2.60 7.87
N ASN A 434 7.55 -2.23 8.61
CA ASN A 434 7.58 -2.06 10.06
C ASN A 434 6.40 -2.84 10.69
N PRO A 435 6.43 -4.20 10.65
CA PRO A 435 5.27 -5.05 10.95
C PRO A 435 4.65 -4.82 12.33
N ILE A 436 5.47 -4.64 13.38
CA ILE A 436 4.98 -4.45 14.75
C ILE A 436 4.14 -3.18 14.86
N THR A 437 4.45 -2.14 14.06
CA THR A 437 3.79 -0.85 14.15
C THR A 437 2.53 -0.77 13.28
N ASN A 438 2.54 -1.35 12.06
CA ASN A 438 1.49 -1.05 11.08
C ASN A 438 0.87 -2.24 10.34
N MET A 439 1.45 -3.44 10.40
CA MET A 439 1.00 -4.57 9.57
C MET A 439 0.55 -5.80 10.38
N GLY A 440 1.05 -6.00 11.57
CA GLY A 440 0.71 -7.17 12.38
C GLY A 440 -0.51 -6.91 13.24
N ALA A 441 -1.63 -7.59 12.96
CA ALA A 441 -2.74 -7.68 13.90
C ALA A 441 -2.26 -8.40 15.18
N GLU A 442 -2.88 -8.12 16.33
CA GLU A 442 -2.37 -8.61 17.62
C GLU A 442 -0.86 -8.30 17.75
N ALA A 443 -0.47 -7.03 17.57
CA ALA A 443 0.91 -6.60 17.42
C ALA A 443 1.91 -7.17 18.45
N PRO A 444 1.56 -7.32 19.76
CA PRO A 444 2.44 -8.01 20.72
C PRO A 444 2.74 -9.46 20.34
N ARG A 445 1.74 -10.23 19.85
CA ARG A 445 1.90 -11.61 19.40
C ARG A 445 2.85 -11.71 18.20
N VAL A 446 2.73 -10.80 17.25
CA VAL A 446 3.63 -10.73 16.08
C VAL A 446 5.05 -10.41 16.53
N CYS A 447 5.24 -9.50 17.49
CA CYS A 447 6.55 -9.21 18.07
C CYS A 447 7.17 -10.46 18.72
N GLU A 448 6.40 -11.17 19.55
CA GLU A 448 6.84 -12.41 20.19
C GLU A 448 7.21 -13.51 19.16
N ALA A 449 6.45 -13.61 18.07
CA ALA A 449 6.76 -14.53 16.99
C ALA A 449 8.09 -14.18 16.30
N MET A 450 8.30 -12.91 15.97
CA MET A 450 9.55 -12.45 15.34
C MET A 450 10.77 -12.62 16.24
N MET A 451 10.60 -12.54 17.56
CA MET A 451 11.68 -12.80 18.54
C MET A 451 12.18 -14.25 18.55
N LYS A 452 11.40 -15.22 18.02
CA LYS A 452 11.78 -16.65 17.97
C LYS A 452 12.76 -17.00 16.85
N MET A 453 13.05 -16.07 15.95
CA MET A 453 13.94 -16.31 14.82
C MET A 453 15.38 -16.53 15.27
N ASP A 454 16.10 -17.35 14.53
CA ASP A 454 17.55 -17.53 14.73
C ASP A 454 18.31 -16.25 14.30
N PHE A 455 17.84 -15.56 13.25
CA PHE A 455 18.49 -14.35 12.71
C PHE A 455 17.50 -13.44 12.00
N ASN A 456 17.57 -12.13 12.27
CA ASN A 456 16.73 -11.11 11.64
C ASN A 456 17.57 -9.99 11.05
N VAL A 457 17.30 -9.65 9.79
CA VAL A 457 17.93 -8.54 9.07
C VAL A 457 16.87 -7.49 8.76
N VAL A 458 17.16 -6.21 9.00
CA VAL A 458 16.26 -5.09 8.70
C VAL A 458 16.97 -4.06 7.81
N LEU A 459 16.33 -3.66 6.73
CA LEU A 459 16.77 -2.61 5.83
C LEU A 459 15.88 -1.38 6.03
N ASP A 460 16.42 -0.33 6.65
CA ASP A 460 15.70 0.92 6.88
C ASP A 460 16.67 2.10 6.98
N TYR A 461 16.15 3.31 7.17
CA TYR A 461 16.95 4.53 7.32
C TYR A 461 16.99 5.04 8.77
N VAL A 462 16.06 4.59 9.62
CA VAL A 462 15.98 4.94 11.05
C VAL A 462 15.66 3.72 11.89
N MET A 463 15.96 3.79 13.19
CA MET A 463 15.57 2.73 14.12
C MET A 463 14.05 2.80 14.37
N THR A 464 13.34 1.83 13.84
CA THR A 464 11.89 1.67 14.03
C THR A 464 11.59 0.77 15.23
N PRO A 465 10.36 0.78 15.77
CA PRO A 465 9.98 -0.17 16.82
C PRO A 465 10.24 -1.63 16.46
N THR A 466 10.00 -2.02 15.19
CA THR A 466 10.32 -3.39 14.73
C THR A 466 11.82 -3.63 14.77
N ALA A 467 12.63 -2.72 14.25
CA ALA A 467 14.08 -2.87 14.25
C ALA A 467 14.63 -2.92 15.69
N SER A 468 14.18 -2.02 16.56
CA SER A 468 14.59 -2.02 17.97
C SER A 468 14.25 -3.32 18.67
N ALA A 469 13.04 -3.86 18.46
CA ALA A 469 12.61 -5.09 19.10
C ALA A 469 13.40 -6.31 18.62
N VAL A 470 13.51 -6.55 17.32
CA VAL A 470 13.85 -7.88 16.79
C VAL A 470 15.09 -7.95 15.91
N CYS A 471 15.65 -6.82 15.48
CA CYS A 471 16.75 -6.80 14.51
C CYS A 471 18.07 -7.24 15.14
N ASP A 472 18.82 -8.08 14.42
CA ASP A 472 20.18 -8.49 14.76
C ASP A 472 21.21 -7.79 13.87
N LEU A 473 20.84 -7.51 12.62
CA LEU A 473 21.67 -6.84 11.64
C LEU A 473 20.87 -5.76 10.91
N PHE A 474 21.24 -4.51 11.10
CA PHE A 474 20.62 -3.34 10.48
C PHE A 474 21.44 -2.84 9.30
N LEU A 475 20.82 -2.73 8.14
CA LEU A 475 21.41 -2.26 6.90
C LEU A 475 20.86 -0.87 6.55
N PRO A 476 21.69 0.18 6.58
CA PRO A 476 21.29 1.54 6.27
C PRO A 476 21.03 1.70 4.78
N ILE A 477 19.84 2.23 4.41
CA ILE A 477 19.46 2.39 3.02
C ILE A 477 19.65 3.80 2.49
N ALA A 478 19.95 3.89 1.19
CA ALA A 478 19.97 5.14 0.43
C ALA A 478 18.54 5.63 0.17
N MET A 479 18.33 6.94 0.32
CA MET A 479 17.04 7.60 0.09
C MET A 479 16.79 7.86 -1.40
N ALA A 480 15.58 8.28 -1.76
CA ALA A 480 15.19 8.47 -3.16
C ALA A 480 16.12 9.41 -3.96
N ALA A 481 16.65 10.47 -3.32
CA ALA A 481 17.59 11.40 -3.94
C ALA A 481 19.01 10.83 -4.08
N GLU A 482 19.32 9.69 -3.46
CA GLU A 482 20.65 9.12 -3.30
C GLU A 482 20.86 7.82 -4.10
N ARG A 483 19.85 7.32 -4.81
CA ARG A 483 19.89 6.00 -5.46
C ARG A 483 19.47 6.02 -6.92
N THR A 484 19.84 4.97 -7.63
CA THR A 484 19.40 4.66 -8.99
C THR A 484 18.22 3.69 -8.92
N SER A 485 17.13 3.99 -9.62
CA SER A 485 16.00 3.07 -9.71
C SER A 485 15.16 3.25 -10.98
N ILE A 486 14.36 2.24 -11.28
CA ILE A 486 13.31 2.27 -12.29
C ILE A 486 12.07 1.59 -11.77
N ARG A 487 10.91 2.19 -12.01
CA ARG A 487 9.63 1.63 -11.61
C ARG A 487 8.50 2.03 -12.54
N GLU A 488 7.61 1.10 -12.75
CA GLU A 488 6.28 1.33 -13.29
C GLU A 488 5.24 1.21 -12.17
N TRP A 489 4.24 2.08 -12.17
CA TRP A 489 3.13 2.02 -11.23
C TRP A 489 1.89 2.76 -11.77
N TRP A 490 0.83 2.03 -12.11
CA TRP A 490 -0.47 2.51 -12.60
C TRP A 490 -0.46 3.42 -13.82
N ALA A 491 0.67 3.75 -14.37
CA ALA A 491 0.86 4.63 -15.51
C ALA A 491 2.35 4.66 -15.86
N PRO A 492 2.96 5.83 -16.17
CA PRO A 492 4.27 5.83 -16.81
C PRO A 492 5.35 5.14 -16.00
N THR A 493 6.30 4.58 -16.73
CA THR A 493 7.59 4.16 -16.17
C THR A 493 8.38 5.39 -15.77
N ARG A 494 8.98 5.34 -14.59
CA ARG A 494 9.81 6.40 -14.02
C ARG A 494 11.18 5.88 -13.71
N ALA A 495 12.20 6.65 -14.09
CA ALA A 495 13.60 6.32 -13.84
C ALA A 495 14.27 7.48 -13.12
N CYS A 496 15.14 7.18 -12.18
CA CYS A 496 15.93 8.17 -11.47
C CYS A 496 17.39 7.73 -11.33
N MET A 497 18.24 8.74 -11.17
CA MET A 497 19.65 8.63 -10.80
C MET A 497 19.87 9.48 -9.56
N PRO A 498 20.88 9.19 -8.74
CA PRO A 498 21.18 10.01 -7.58
C PRO A 498 21.46 11.46 -7.98
N VAL A 499 21.00 12.38 -7.17
CA VAL A 499 21.29 13.83 -7.28
C VAL A 499 22.23 14.30 -6.20
N VAL A 500 22.36 13.52 -5.12
CA VAL A 500 23.34 13.70 -4.05
C VAL A 500 23.97 12.36 -3.71
N THR A 501 25.13 12.40 -3.07
CA THR A 501 25.82 11.19 -2.58
C THR A 501 25.05 10.62 -1.38
N PRO A 502 24.93 9.28 -1.26
CA PRO A 502 24.39 8.65 -0.06
C PRO A 502 25.13 9.10 1.20
N GLN A 503 24.39 9.31 2.29
CA GLN A 503 24.98 9.70 3.56
C GLN A 503 25.72 8.53 4.20
N GLY A 504 26.93 8.79 4.69
CA GLY A 504 27.80 7.77 5.30
C GLY A 504 28.08 6.59 4.38
N GLU A 505 27.79 5.40 4.85
CA GLU A 505 27.94 4.14 4.13
C GLU A 505 26.60 3.55 3.64
N ALA A 506 25.50 4.34 3.65
CA ALA A 506 24.20 3.87 3.19
C ALA A 506 24.26 3.35 1.75
N ARG A 507 23.62 2.22 1.47
CA ARG A 507 23.52 1.60 0.15
C ARG A 507 22.09 1.49 -0.31
N SER A 508 21.86 1.53 -1.60
CA SER A 508 20.53 1.25 -2.13
C SER A 508 20.16 -0.22 -1.98
N ASP A 509 18.87 -0.48 -1.87
CA ASP A 509 18.34 -1.85 -1.89
C ASP A 509 18.77 -2.59 -3.17
N ASN A 510 18.86 -1.89 -4.31
CA ASN A 510 19.37 -2.43 -5.57
C ASN A 510 20.81 -2.95 -5.42
N GLN A 511 21.72 -2.16 -4.85
CA GLN A 511 23.11 -2.56 -4.70
C GLN A 511 23.25 -3.71 -3.70
N ILE A 512 22.52 -3.67 -2.59
CA ILE A 512 22.52 -4.76 -1.60
C ILE A 512 22.06 -6.07 -2.24
N THR A 513 21.00 -6.04 -3.06
CA THR A 513 20.49 -7.21 -3.79
C THR A 513 21.54 -7.76 -4.78
N ILE A 514 22.20 -6.89 -5.55
CA ILE A 514 23.26 -7.28 -6.50
C ILE A 514 24.38 -8.01 -5.75
N ASP A 515 24.87 -7.42 -4.65
CA ASP A 515 25.96 -7.96 -3.85
C ASP A 515 25.59 -9.34 -3.28
N LEU A 516 24.36 -9.49 -2.76
CA LEU A 516 23.85 -10.76 -2.22
C LEU A 516 23.68 -11.83 -3.30
N ILE A 517 23.19 -11.50 -4.50
CA ILE A 517 23.06 -12.45 -5.61
C ILE A 517 24.45 -12.94 -6.04
N ASN A 518 25.39 -12.02 -6.27
CA ASN A 518 26.73 -12.36 -6.70
C ASN A 518 27.47 -13.24 -5.69
N ARG A 519 27.24 -13.01 -4.40
CA ARG A 519 27.89 -13.73 -3.32
C ARG A 519 27.26 -15.11 -3.05
N LEU A 520 25.95 -15.16 -2.95
CA LEU A 520 25.23 -16.36 -2.54
C LEU A 520 24.94 -17.32 -3.69
N ASN A 521 24.75 -16.80 -4.89
CA ASN A 521 24.40 -17.61 -6.08
C ASN A 521 25.16 -17.16 -7.32
N PRO A 522 26.50 -17.27 -7.34
CA PRO A 522 27.31 -16.82 -8.46
C PRO A 522 26.98 -17.49 -9.81
N LYS A 523 26.41 -18.70 -9.76
CA LYS A 523 25.96 -19.38 -10.97
C LYS A 523 24.82 -18.63 -11.66
N LEU A 524 23.75 -18.29 -10.92
CA LEU A 524 22.63 -17.52 -11.48
C LEU A 524 23.05 -16.06 -11.74
N ALA A 525 23.94 -15.51 -10.94
CA ALA A 525 24.54 -14.19 -11.23
C ALA A 525 25.16 -14.15 -12.63
N HIS A 526 25.88 -15.18 -13.02
CA HIS A 526 26.47 -15.30 -14.36
C HIS A 526 25.40 -15.63 -15.43
N GLU A 527 24.62 -16.68 -15.22
CA GLU A 527 23.71 -17.23 -16.24
C GLU A 527 22.48 -16.33 -16.54
N VAL A 528 21.97 -15.64 -15.52
CA VAL A 528 20.72 -14.87 -15.58
C VAL A 528 20.97 -13.38 -15.54
N PHE A 529 21.87 -12.92 -14.68
CA PHE A 529 22.14 -11.49 -14.48
C PHE A 529 23.38 -10.99 -15.23
N HIS A 530 24.12 -11.87 -15.96
CA HIS A 530 25.27 -11.49 -16.76
C HIS A 530 26.35 -10.73 -15.97
N ASP A 531 26.60 -11.15 -14.72
CA ASP A 531 27.60 -10.58 -13.82
C ASP A 531 27.40 -9.07 -13.53
N ILE A 532 26.15 -8.65 -13.36
CA ILE A 532 25.79 -7.26 -13.00
C ILE A 532 26.48 -6.86 -11.71
N THR A 533 27.05 -5.65 -11.69
CA THR A 533 27.73 -5.06 -10.54
C THR A 533 27.18 -3.69 -10.11
N THR A 534 26.39 -3.05 -10.96
CA THR A 534 25.86 -1.70 -10.72
C THR A 534 24.33 -1.64 -10.78
N GLU A 535 23.76 -0.68 -10.08
CA GLU A 535 22.33 -0.42 -10.07
C GLU A 535 21.78 -0.11 -11.48
N ALA A 536 22.50 0.65 -12.28
CA ALA A 536 22.11 0.99 -13.65
C ALA A 536 22.04 -0.26 -14.55
N GLU A 537 22.96 -1.20 -14.39
CA GLU A 537 22.93 -2.49 -15.09
C GLU A 537 21.72 -3.33 -14.65
N LEU A 538 21.37 -3.33 -13.34
CA LEU A 538 20.17 -4.01 -12.86
C LEU A 538 18.90 -3.38 -13.43
N CYS A 539 18.79 -2.06 -13.48
CA CYS A 539 17.66 -1.37 -14.11
C CYS A 539 17.56 -1.69 -15.61
N GLN A 540 18.69 -1.75 -16.31
CA GLN A 540 18.72 -2.19 -17.72
C GLN A 540 18.30 -3.64 -17.86
N TRP A 541 18.73 -4.53 -16.98
CA TRP A 541 18.32 -5.93 -16.95
C TRP A 541 16.79 -6.07 -16.75
N GLN A 542 16.20 -5.27 -15.86
CA GLN A 542 14.75 -5.25 -15.65
C GLN A 542 14.01 -4.87 -16.94
N ILE A 543 14.46 -3.87 -17.68
CA ILE A 543 13.88 -3.49 -18.98
C ILE A 543 13.98 -4.66 -19.97
N THR A 544 15.14 -5.27 -20.06
CA THR A 544 15.47 -6.24 -21.12
C THR A 544 14.87 -7.62 -20.87
N TYR A 545 14.90 -8.10 -19.64
CA TYR A 545 14.62 -9.50 -19.30
C TYR A 545 13.43 -9.69 -18.33
N ASN A 546 13.00 -8.62 -17.68
CA ASN A 546 11.94 -8.65 -16.66
C ASN A 546 10.76 -7.74 -17.02
N SER A 547 10.54 -7.50 -18.29
CA SER A 547 9.40 -6.73 -18.80
C SER A 547 8.67 -7.49 -19.91
N HIS A 548 7.41 -7.14 -20.13
CA HIS A 548 6.59 -7.65 -21.20
C HIS A 548 6.54 -6.66 -22.36
N ASN A 549 6.86 -7.11 -23.57
CA ASN A 549 6.76 -6.31 -24.78
C ASN A 549 7.55 -4.99 -24.78
N ALA A 550 8.68 -4.92 -24.08
CA ALA A 550 9.54 -3.73 -24.12
C ALA A 550 9.91 -3.41 -25.59
N PRO A 551 9.84 -2.14 -26.02
CA PRO A 551 10.30 -1.74 -27.32
C PRO A 551 11.76 -2.14 -27.55
N GLU A 552 12.07 -2.64 -28.77
CA GLU A 552 13.46 -3.00 -29.12
C GLU A 552 14.37 -1.79 -29.00
N GLY A 553 15.54 -1.98 -28.38
CA GLY A 553 16.55 -0.94 -28.20
C GLY A 553 16.26 0.04 -27.06
N GLN A 554 15.26 -0.18 -26.24
CA GLN A 554 14.98 0.65 -25.05
C GLN A 554 16.13 0.53 -24.04
N THR A 555 16.69 1.67 -23.63
CA THR A 555 17.77 1.70 -22.65
C THR A 555 17.34 2.39 -21.34
N PHE A 556 17.98 2.02 -20.23
CA PHE A 556 17.80 2.70 -18.96
C PHE A 556 18.25 4.17 -19.04
N ALA A 557 19.34 4.46 -19.76
CA ALA A 557 19.81 5.82 -19.98
C ALA A 557 18.74 6.70 -20.65
N ASP A 558 18.05 6.18 -21.69
CA ASP A 558 16.95 6.91 -22.34
C ASP A 558 15.78 7.16 -21.38
N GLN A 559 15.49 6.21 -20.47
CA GLN A 559 14.45 6.39 -19.46
C GLN A 559 14.83 7.49 -18.45
N VAL A 560 16.08 7.52 -18.03
CA VAL A 560 16.61 8.55 -17.11
C VAL A 560 16.54 9.94 -17.72
N GLU A 561 16.91 10.10 -19.00
CA GLU A 561 16.82 11.39 -19.69
C GLU A 561 15.38 11.90 -19.83
N LYS A 562 14.44 11.00 -20.01
CA LYS A 562 13.01 11.34 -20.05
C LYS A 562 12.40 11.54 -18.67
N VAL A 563 13.02 11.01 -17.60
CA VAL A 563 12.52 10.92 -16.22
C VAL A 563 11.23 10.09 -16.14
N THR A 564 10.29 10.31 -17.03
CA THR A 564 9.00 9.66 -17.13
C THR A 564 8.73 9.24 -18.58
N THR A 565 8.46 7.96 -18.80
CA THR A 565 8.11 7.43 -20.11
C THR A 565 6.67 6.93 -20.10
N TRP A 566 5.88 7.46 -21.02
CA TRP A 566 4.47 7.16 -21.15
C TRP A 566 4.25 6.07 -22.20
N PRO A 567 3.50 5.00 -21.90
CA PRO A 567 3.11 4.03 -22.90
C PRO A 567 2.08 4.65 -23.86
N GLN A 568 2.08 4.17 -25.10
CA GLN A 568 0.99 4.51 -26.02
C GLN A 568 -0.21 3.63 -25.67
N VAL A 569 -1.16 4.17 -24.97
CA VAL A 569 -2.35 3.44 -24.52
C VAL A 569 -3.53 3.77 -25.39
N GLU A 570 -4.22 2.73 -25.88
CA GLU A 570 -5.44 2.84 -26.65
C GLU A 570 -6.66 2.61 -25.77
N TYR A 571 -7.80 3.14 -26.20
CA TYR A 571 -9.12 2.84 -25.65
C TYR A 571 -9.76 1.65 -26.35
N TYR A 572 -10.73 1.01 -25.69
CA TYR A 572 -11.47 -0.16 -26.20
C TYR A 572 -10.55 -1.32 -26.60
N ARG A 573 -9.52 -1.57 -25.78
CA ARG A 573 -8.51 -2.60 -26.02
C ARG A 573 -9.11 -4.01 -26.07
N HIS A 574 -10.20 -4.25 -25.37
CA HIS A 574 -10.92 -5.52 -25.41
C HIS A 574 -11.47 -5.84 -26.81
N GLU A 575 -11.95 -4.85 -27.56
CA GLU A 575 -12.42 -5.05 -28.94
C GLU A 575 -11.29 -5.38 -29.92
N LYS A 576 -10.08 -4.91 -29.61
CA LYS A 576 -8.88 -4.99 -30.45
C LYS A 576 -8.01 -6.21 -30.14
N GLY A 577 -8.39 -7.04 -29.16
CA GLY A 577 -7.59 -8.20 -28.76
C GLY A 577 -6.31 -7.82 -27.98
N LEU A 578 -6.24 -6.63 -27.39
CA LEU A 578 -5.04 -6.13 -26.70
C LEU A 578 -4.99 -6.48 -25.20
N LEU A 579 -6.07 -7.04 -24.65
CA LEU A 579 -6.12 -7.43 -23.23
C LEU A 579 -5.84 -8.91 -23.01
N ARG A 580 -6.16 -9.76 -23.98
CA ARG A 580 -6.00 -11.21 -23.87
C ARG A 580 -4.62 -11.65 -24.32
N THR A 581 -4.06 -12.63 -23.64
CA THR A 581 -2.76 -13.23 -23.99
C THR A 581 -2.78 -14.01 -25.32
N ASP A 582 -3.98 -14.45 -25.77
CA ASP A 582 -4.17 -15.14 -27.06
C ASP A 582 -4.46 -14.18 -28.23
N GLY A 583 -4.47 -12.87 -28.00
CA GLY A 583 -4.68 -11.84 -29.02
C GLY A 583 -6.12 -11.73 -29.56
N LYS A 584 -7.08 -12.47 -28.99
CA LYS A 584 -8.48 -12.39 -29.41
C LYS A 584 -9.21 -11.24 -28.73
N PRO A 585 -10.26 -10.69 -29.33
CA PRO A 585 -11.15 -9.76 -28.64
C PRO A 585 -11.71 -10.34 -27.35
N GLY A 586 -11.82 -9.51 -26.33
CA GLY A 586 -12.33 -9.87 -25.01
C GLY A 586 -11.40 -9.50 -23.85
N PHE A 587 -11.73 -10.00 -22.68
CA PHE A 587 -11.00 -9.81 -21.42
C PHE A 587 -10.19 -11.08 -21.08
N ASN A 588 -9.13 -10.95 -20.32
CA ASN A 588 -8.21 -12.06 -20.00
C ASN A 588 -8.75 -12.96 -18.86
N THR A 589 -10.00 -13.39 -18.98
CA THR A 589 -10.71 -14.28 -18.05
C THR A 589 -10.89 -15.66 -18.67
N ALA A 590 -11.36 -16.63 -17.89
CA ALA A 590 -11.63 -17.98 -18.37
C ALA A 590 -12.67 -18.00 -19.50
N THR A 591 -13.68 -17.14 -19.48
CA THR A 591 -14.73 -17.03 -20.47
C THR A 591 -14.38 -16.10 -21.64
N GLY A 592 -13.31 -15.33 -21.53
CA GLY A 592 -12.98 -14.22 -22.43
C GLY A 592 -13.88 -12.99 -22.28
N ARG A 593 -14.74 -12.97 -21.27
CA ARG A 593 -15.68 -11.90 -20.93
C ARG A 593 -15.52 -11.49 -19.47
N ILE A 594 -16.09 -10.36 -19.08
CA ILE A 594 -16.23 -9.98 -17.66
C ILE A 594 -17.18 -10.99 -17.00
N GLU A 595 -16.71 -11.61 -15.93
CA GLU A 595 -17.44 -12.70 -15.26
C GLU A 595 -18.30 -12.13 -14.12
N LEU A 596 -19.56 -11.83 -14.40
CA LEU A 596 -20.57 -11.49 -13.40
C LEU A 596 -20.95 -12.74 -12.57
N TYR A 597 -20.90 -13.89 -13.21
CA TYR A 597 -20.82 -15.23 -12.62
C TYR A 597 -19.44 -15.79 -12.92
N SER A 598 -18.65 -16.15 -11.91
CA SER A 598 -17.30 -16.66 -12.13
C SER A 598 -17.24 -18.19 -12.14
N PRO A 599 -17.00 -18.83 -13.31
CA PRO A 599 -16.77 -20.27 -13.36
C PRO A 599 -15.54 -20.70 -12.54
N ALA A 600 -14.54 -19.82 -12.40
CA ALA A 600 -13.36 -20.10 -11.62
C ALA A 600 -13.71 -20.21 -10.12
N PHE A 601 -14.48 -19.26 -9.56
CA PHE A 601 -14.96 -19.34 -8.18
C PHE A 601 -15.78 -20.61 -7.96
N ALA A 602 -16.70 -20.94 -8.87
CA ALA A 602 -17.46 -22.18 -8.79
C ALA A 602 -16.55 -23.43 -8.77
N SER A 603 -15.49 -23.46 -9.60
CA SER A 603 -14.54 -24.57 -9.62
C SER A 603 -13.72 -24.67 -8.33
N PHE A 604 -13.56 -23.56 -7.61
CA PHE A 604 -12.91 -23.51 -6.31
C PHE A 604 -13.83 -23.89 -5.14
N GLY A 605 -15.12 -24.10 -5.41
CA GLY A 605 -16.13 -24.35 -4.37
C GLY A 605 -16.59 -23.09 -3.66
N LEU A 606 -16.28 -21.91 -4.19
CA LEU A 606 -16.73 -20.61 -3.71
C LEU A 606 -18.04 -20.21 -4.41
N ASP A 607 -18.78 -19.29 -3.81
CA ASP A 607 -19.97 -18.71 -4.47
C ASP A 607 -19.52 -18.00 -5.77
N PRO A 608 -20.05 -18.36 -6.94
CA PRO A 608 -19.63 -17.74 -8.21
C PRO A 608 -20.17 -16.32 -8.42
N LEU A 609 -21.07 -15.87 -7.57
CA LEU A 609 -21.72 -14.56 -7.65
C LEU A 609 -21.31 -13.67 -6.49
N PRO A 610 -21.47 -12.35 -6.60
CA PRO A 610 -21.34 -11.45 -5.47
C PRO A 610 -22.24 -11.87 -4.31
N LYS A 611 -21.72 -11.84 -3.09
CA LYS A 611 -22.49 -12.10 -1.88
C LYS A 611 -22.13 -11.14 -0.75
N TYR A 612 -23.06 -10.94 0.15
CA TYR A 612 -22.86 -10.21 1.40
C TYR A 612 -22.74 -11.18 2.56
N GLU A 613 -21.78 -10.94 3.41
CA GLU A 613 -21.64 -11.57 4.72
C GLU A 613 -21.59 -10.49 5.79
N GLU A 614 -22.40 -10.67 6.86
CA GLU A 614 -22.33 -9.78 8.01
C GLU A 614 -20.96 -9.89 8.69
N PRO A 615 -20.32 -8.78 9.06
CA PRO A 615 -19.05 -8.81 9.78
C PRO A 615 -19.09 -9.70 11.02
N TRP A 616 -18.01 -10.38 11.32
CA TRP A 616 -17.96 -11.33 12.45
C TRP A 616 -18.23 -10.68 13.81
N GLU A 617 -17.84 -9.42 13.96
CA GLU A 617 -18.10 -8.62 15.15
C GLU A 617 -18.90 -7.37 14.75
N SER A 618 -20.21 -7.45 14.88
CA SER A 618 -21.10 -6.33 14.57
C SER A 618 -22.25 -6.27 15.56
N PRO A 619 -23.03 -5.18 15.57
CA PRO A 619 -24.27 -5.11 16.35
C PRO A 619 -25.26 -6.24 16.03
N VAL A 620 -25.18 -6.82 14.82
CA VAL A 620 -26.09 -7.85 14.31
C VAL A 620 -25.55 -9.25 14.57
N SER A 621 -24.30 -9.52 14.17
CA SER A 621 -23.71 -10.87 14.32
C SER A 621 -23.32 -11.21 15.76
N SER A 622 -22.99 -10.19 16.57
CA SER A 622 -22.47 -10.36 17.93
C SER A 622 -23.18 -9.45 18.94
N PRO A 623 -24.53 -9.54 19.11
CA PRO A 623 -25.32 -8.61 19.92
C PRO A 623 -24.95 -8.63 21.41
N GLU A 624 -24.49 -9.76 21.95
CA GLU A 624 -24.03 -9.82 23.35
C GLU A 624 -22.65 -9.11 23.51
N LYS A 625 -21.75 -9.29 22.55
CA LYS A 625 -20.49 -8.58 22.53
C LYS A 625 -20.68 -7.07 22.34
N PHE A 626 -21.67 -6.67 21.54
CA PHE A 626 -22.04 -5.27 21.34
C PHE A 626 -22.53 -4.58 22.62
N LYS A 627 -23.13 -5.32 23.58
CA LYS A 627 -23.50 -4.72 24.87
C LYS A 627 -22.29 -4.30 25.69
N GLU A 628 -21.18 -5.03 25.56
CA GLU A 628 -19.92 -4.74 26.27
C GLU A 628 -19.05 -3.74 25.50
N TYR A 629 -19.04 -3.82 24.18
CA TYR A 629 -18.25 -3.01 23.25
C TYR A 629 -19.17 -2.27 22.26
N PRO A 630 -19.90 -1.22 22.72
CA PRO A 630 -21.03 -0.69 21.99
C PRO A 630 -20.71 0.33 20.91
N ILE A 631 -19.49 0.29 20.38
CA ILE A 631 -19.00 1.18 19.32
C ILE A 631 -18.43 0.36 18.17
N VAL A 632 -18.81 0.72 16.96
CA VAL A 632 -18.22 0.19 15.73
C VAL A 632 -16.97 1.03 15.40
N ILE A 633 -15.85 0.38 15.19
CA ILE A 633 -14.59 1.04 14.87
C ILE A 633 -14.15 0.75 13.44
N THR A 634 -13.63 1.78 12.76
CA THR A 634 -12.83 1.66 11.56
C THR A 634 -11.41 2.21 11.83
N THR A 635 -10.44 1.71 11.08
CA THR A 635 -9.01 2.07 11.23
C THR A 635 -8.52 2.87 10.01
N GLY A 636 -9.38 3.72 9.48
CA GLY A 636 -9.15 4.44 8.22
C GLY A 636 -8.64 5.87 8.37
N HIS A 637 -8.50 6.37 9.59
CA HIS A 637 -8.02 7.74 9.79
C HIS A 637 -6.62 7.92 9.21
N ARG A 638 -6.47 8.88 8.32
CA ARG A 638 -5.22 9.23 7.64
C ARG A 638 -4.91 10.69 7.86
N SER A 639 -3.63 10.97 8.08
CA SER A 639 -3.13 12.33 8.10
C SER A 639 -2.34 12.65 6.82
N TRP A 640 -2.15 13.92 6.55
CA TRP A 640 -1.36 14.40 5.42
C TRP A 640 0.15 14.14 5.61
N GLU A 641 0.57 14.16 6.86
CA GLU A 641 1.97 14.19 7.27
C GLU A 641 2.62 12.84 7.08
N PHE A 642 1.91 11.77 7.38
CA PHE A 642 2.52 10.46 7.53
C PHE A 642 2.13 9.47 6.42
N PHE A 643 3.06 8.61 6.05
CA PHE A 643 2.81 7.44 5.21
C PHE A 643 2.94 6.18 6.08
N HIS A 644 1.80 5.61 6.49
CA HIS A 644 1.73 4.52 7.48
C HIS A 644 2.49 4.89 8.77
N SER A 645 3.56 4.17 9.13
CA SER A 645 4.40 4.45 10.31
C SER A 645 5.61 5.35 10.01
N GLU A 646 5.83 5.72 8.74
CA GLU A 646 6.97 6.54 8.31
C GLU A 646 6.77 8.01 8.65
N GLY A 647 7.86 8.71 9.00
CA GLY A 647 7.88 10.16 9.24
C GLY A 647 7.54 10.60 10.67
N ARG A 648 7.21 9.66 11.59
CA ARG A 648 6.94 10.00 13.00
C ARG A 648 8.13 10.62 13.72
N ASN A 649 9.34 10.37 13.25
CA ASN A 649 10.61 10.89 13.74
C ASN A 649 10.98 12.26 13.15
N GLN A 650 10.22 12.78 12.20
CA GLN A 650 10.48 14.09 11.58
C GLN A 650 9.80 15.21 12.38
N GLU A 651 10.59 16.20 12.79
CA GLU A 651 10.16 17.29 13.69
C GLU A 651 9.02 18.09 13.08
N THR A 652 9.19 18.57 11.84
CA THR A 652 8.16 19.33 11.12
C THR A 652 6.83 18.57 11.02
N MET A 653 6.89 17.26 10.75
CA MET A 653 5.68 16.45 10.65
C MET A 653 4.99 16.29 11.99
N ARG A 654 5.78 16.11 13.07
CA ARG A 654 5.26 15.96 14.42
C ARG A 654 4.75 17.28 15.00
N GLU A 655 5.28 18.43 14.63
CA GLU A 655 4.71 19.74 14.98
C GLU A 655 3.30 19.92 14.40
N LEU A 656 3.09 19.47 13.15
CA LEU A 656 1.80 19.55 12.49
C LEU A 656 0.79 18.53 13.04
N HIS A 657 1.25 17.34 13.43
CA HIS A 657 0.41 16.26 13.92
C HIS A 657 1.11 15.54 15.09
N PRO A 658 1.02 16.12 16.32
CA PRO A 658 1.85 15.67 17.46
C PRO A 658 1.43 14.34 18.08
N ASP A 659 0.14 14.00 18.05
CA ASP A 659 -0.44 12.86 18.76
C ASP A 659 -1.36 12.02 17.85
N PRO A 660 -1.53 10.72 18.12
CA PRO A 660 -2.49 9.89 17.39
C PRO A 660 -3.92 10.33 17.70
N LEU A 661 -4.76 10.44 16.68
CA LEU A 661 -6.13 10.89 16.79
C LEU A 661 -7.13 9.75 16.52
N PHE A 662 -8.28 9.83 17.15
CA PHE A 662 -9.47 9.12 16.69
C PHE A 662 -10.65 10.08 16.57
N ASP A 663 -11.36 9.97 15.46
CA ASP A 663 -12.56 10.77 15.20
C ASP A 663 -13.77 10.16 15.90
N VAL A 664 -14.50 11.00 16.61
CA VAL A 664 -15.72 10.61 17.33
C VAL A 664 -16.79 11.68 17.20
N ASN A 665 -18.03 11.25 16.98
CA ASN A 665 -19.18 12.16 16.96
C ASN A 665 -19.39 12.82 18.33
N PRO A 666 -19.65 14.16 18.41
CA PRO A 666 -19.88 14.86 19.66
C PRO A 666 -20.96 14.23 20.58
N GLU A 667 -22.06 13.73 20.00
CA GLU A 667 -23.10 13.03 20.74
C GLU A 667 -22.57 11.74 21.40
N THR A 668 -21.71 11.01 20.68
CA THR A 668 -21.07 9.82 21.22
C THR A 668 -20.08 10.19 22.31
N ALA A 669 -19.25 11.22 22.10
CA ALA A 669 -18.27 11.69 23.07
C ALA A 669 -18.94 12.14 24.38
N GLU A 670 -20.04 12.92 24.30
CA GLU A 670 -20.83 13.36 25.45
C GLU A 670 -21.34 12.18 26.29
N LYS A 671 -21.85 11.14 25.63
CA LYS A 671 -22.34 9.91 26.30
C LYS A 671 -21.27 9.25 27.18
N TYR A 672 -20.00 9.35 26.80
CA TYR A 672 -18.87 8.74 27.52
C TYR A 672 -18.06 9.77 28.34
N GLY A 673 -18.51 11.03 28.41
CA GLY A 673 -17.85 12.10 29.14
C GLY A 673 -16.49 12.47 28.58
N ILE A 674 -16.34 12.42 27.26
CA ILE A 674 -15.09 12.69 26.53
C ILE A 674 -15.15 14.09 25.93
N GLY A 675 -14.14 14.91 26.17
CA GLY A 675 -13.94 16.24 25.58
C GLY A 675 -12.97 16.23 24.43
N GLU A 676 -12.94 17.35 23.67
CA GLU A 676 -11.95 17.56 22.60
C GLU A 676 -10.53 17.46 23.14
N GLY A 677 -9.69 16.67 22.49
CA GLY A 677 -8.29 16.51 22.85
C GLY A 677 -8.02 15.60 24.07
N ASP A 678 -9.06 15.05 24.70
CA ASP A 678 -8.87 14.09 25.79
C ASP A 678 -8.15 12.84 25.30
N TRP A 679 -7.16 12.38 26.06
CA TRP A 679 -6.62 11.04 25.86
C TRP A 679 -7.63 10.00 26.31
N CYS A 680 -7.88 9.02 25.43
CA CYS A 680 -8.86 7.98 25.66
C CYS A 680 -8.30 6.60 25.34
N TRP A 681 -8.69 5.62 26.14
CA TRP A 681 -8.54 4.23 25.80
C TRP A 681 -9.60 3.81 24.78
N ILE A 682 -9.16 3.10 23.76
CA ILE A 682 -9.96 2.32 22.83
C ILE A 682 -9.66 0.86 23.16
N GLU A 683 -10.68 0.07 23.53
CA GLU A 683 -10.48 -1.27 24.10
C GLU A 683 -11.49 -2.28 23.55
N ASN A 684 -11.04 -3.50 23.37
CA ASN A 684 -11.88 -4.67 23.14
C ASN A 684 -11.30 -5.91 23.87
N GLY A 685 -11.86 -7.10 23.64
CA GLY A 685 -11.43 -8.32 24.31
C GLY A 685 -10.01 -8.81 23.97
N ARG A 686 -9.36 -8.23 22.96
CA ARG A 686 -7.97 -8.56 22.53
C ARG A 686 -6.92 -7.66 23.17
N GLY A 687 -7.26 -6.40 23.36
CA GLY A 687 -6.32 -5.44 23.91
C GLY A 687 -6.89 -4.02 23.95
N ARG A 688 -6.01 -3.07 24.19
CA ARG A 688 -6.35 -1.64 24.18
C ARG A 688 -5.19 -0.81 23.62
N CYS A 689 -5.53 0.38 23.14
CA CYS A 689 -4.59 1.44 22.83
C CYS A 689 -5.19 2.78 23.21
N ARG A 690 -4.37 3.82 23.35
CA ARG A 690 -4.87 5.17 23.64
C ARG A 690 -4.52 6.15 22.52
N GLN A 691 -5.50 6.98 22.20
CA GLN A 691 -5.38 8.06 21.23
C GLN A 691 -6.14 9.27 21.72
N ARG A 692 -5.90 10.45 21.13
CA ARG A 692 -6.63 11.67 21.51
C ARG A 692 -7.95 11.76 20.73
N ALA A 693 -8.99 12.14 21.44
CA ALA A 693 -10.31 12.34 20.86
C ALA A 693 -10.34 13.62 20.00
N HIS A 694 -10.74 13.50 18.74
CA HIS A 694 -11.12 14.59 17.88
C HIS A 694 -12.63 14.56 17.66
N LEU A 695 -13.32 15.56 18.25
CA LEU A 695 -14.78 15.63 18.21
C LEU A 695 -15.23 16.20 16.87
N THR A 696 -15.82 15.37 16.03
CA THR A 696 -16.27 15.79 14.70
C THR A 696 -17.66 15.26 14.33
N PRO A 697 -18.55 16.11 13.80
CA PRO A 697 -19.82 15.65 13.27
C PRO A 697 -19.71 14.86 11.96
N GLN A 698 -18.49 14.74 11.41
CA GLN A 698 -18.23 13.97 10.21
C GLN A 698 -18.44 12.45 10.41
N MET A 699 -18.31 11.97 11.66
CA MET A 699 -18.63 10.59 12.02
C MET A 699 -20.09 10.45 12.45
N LYS A 700 -20.71 9.29 12.15
CA LYS A 700 -22.02 8.95 12.72
C LYS A 700 -21.93 8.64 14.22
N PRO A 701 -22.98 8.92 15.01
CA PRO A 701 -23.04 8.43 16.39
C PRO A 701 -22.85 6.92 16.48
N GLY A 702 -22.04 6.47 17.45
CA GLY A 702 -21.72 5.06 17.66
C GLY A 702 -20.65 4.48 16.73
N VAL A 703 -20.03 5.29 15.87
CA VAL A 703 -18.91 4.90 15.00
C VAL A 703 -17.71 5.78 15.31
N ILE A 704 -16.51 5.21 15.37
CA ILE A 704 -15.25 5.94 15.48
C ILE A 704 -14.30 5.55 14.37
N ASN A 705 -13.38 6.47 14.02
CA ASN A 705 -12.32 6.25 13.06
C ASN A 705 -10.96 6.49 13.71
N ALA A 706 -10.17 5.42 13.90
CA ALA A 706 -8.90 5.48 14.64
C ALA A 706 -7.70 5.52 13.70
N GLU A 707 -6.63 6.19 14.13
CA GLU A 707 -5.37 6.26 13.42
C GLU A 707 -4.55 4.98 13.60
N HIS A 708 -3.74 4.64 12.60
CA HIS A 708 -2.84 3.49 12.61
C HIS A 708 -1.37 3.89 12.43
N GLY A 709 -0.47 2.96 12.74
CA GLY A 709 0.96 3.10 12.47
C GLY A 709 1.66 4.12 13.39
N TRP A 710 1.14 4.35 14.59
CA TRP A 710 1.71 5.31 15.53
C TRP A 710 2.81 4.70 16.41
N TRP A 711 3.83 5.48 16.67
CA TRP A 711 4.91 5.26 17.63
C TRP A 711 5.50 6.61 18.06
N PHE A 712 6.24 6.63 19.17
CA PHE A 712 6.74 7.85 19.81
C PHE A 712 8.28 7.86 19.83
N PRO A 713 8.92 8.40 18.79
CA PRO A 713 10.38 8.47 18.72
C PRO A 713 11.04 9.21 19.87
N GLU A 714 10.31 10.07 20.57
CA GLU A 714 10.74 10.82 21.76
C GLU A 714 10.82 9.96 23.03
N THR A 715 10.44 8.70 22.98
CA THR A 715 10.47 7.79 24.14
C THR A 715 11.57 6.74 24.00
N GLU A 716 11.79 5.94 25.04
CA GLU A 716 12.82 4.91 25.07
C GLU A 716 12.65 3.90 23.93
N ALA A 717 13.74 3.66 23.16
CA ALA A 717 13.78 2.72 22.06
C ALA A 717 13.80 1.27 22.54
N GLY A 718 14.43 1.01 23.68
CA GLY A 718 14.60 -0.34 24.23
C GLY A 718 13.30 -0.97 24.75
N ALA A 719 13.33 -2.31 24.86
CA ALA A 719 12.25 -3.06 25.49
C ALA A 719 12.18 -2.76 27.01
N PRO A 720 11.00 -2.72 27.63
CA PRO A 720 9.69 -3.08 27.06
C PRO A 720 8.99 -1.94 26.30
N ASN A 721 9.54 -0.72 26.30
CA ASN A 721 8.86 0.46 25.78
C ASN A 721 8.76 0.48 24.25
N LEU A 722 9.85 0.17 23.56
CA LEU A 722 9.91 0.08 22.09
C LEU A 722 9.27 1.31 21.41
N PHE A 723 9.71 2.52 21.81
CA PHE A 723 9.14 3.77 21.34
C PHE A 723 7.62 3.91 21.64
N GLY A 724 7.12 3.31 22.70
CA GLY A 724 5.71 3.36 23.07
C GLY A 724 4.75 2.72 22.06
N VAL A 725 5.25 1.85 21.16
CA VAL A 725 4.46 1.30 20.05
C VAL A 725 3.20 0.57 20.51
N PHE A 726 3.24 -0.15 21.63
CA PHE A 726 2.05 -0.86 22.12
C PHE A 726 1.07 0.02 22.91
N ASP A 727 1.44 1.26 23.18
CA ASP A 727 0.59 2.21 23.90
C ASP A 727 -0.50 2.80 22.99
N SER A 728 -0.16 3.11 21.73
CA SER A 728 -1.07 3.75 20.77
C SER A 728 -1.32 2.97 19.48
N ASN A 729 -0.95 1.70 19.44
CA ASN A 729 -1.11 0.87 18.25
C ASN A 729 -2.51 0.26 18.17
N ILE A 730 -3.30 0.70 17.18
CA ILE A 730 -4.64 0.16 16.93
C ILE A 730 -4.62 -1.34 16.59
N ASN A 731 -3.51 -1.89 16.14
CA ASN A 731 -3.36 -3.31 15.88
C ASN A 731 -3.31 -4.19 17.14
N ASN A 732 -3.27 -3.60 18.34
CA ASN A 732 -3.56 -4.35 19.56
C ASN A 732 -5.02 -4.86 19.62
N LEU A 733 -5.91 -4.24 18.84
CA LEU A 733 -7.36 -4.52 18.81
C LEU A 733 -7.79 -5.35 17.62
N THR A 734 -6.98 -5.47 16.59
CA THR A 734 -7.28 -6.26 15.38
C THR A 734 -6.97 -7.74 15.60
N THR A 735 -7.42 -8.62 14.70
CA THR A 735 -7.33 -10.08 14.87
C THR A 735 -6.44 -10.68 13.80
N GLN A 736 -5.45 -11.49 14.21
CA GLN A 736 -4.63 -12.29 13.32
C GLN A 736 -5.35 -13.60 12.94
N MET A 737 -5.02 -14.17 11.79
CA MET A 737 -5.64 -15.40 11.25
C MET A 737 -7.16 -15.31 11.05
N ALA A 738 -7.65 -14.13 10.73
CA ALA A 738 -9.08 -13.82 10.60
C ALA A 738 -9.45 -13.51 9.14
N TYR A 739 -8.98 -14.31 8.21
CA TYR A 739 -9.26 -14.14 6.77
C TYR A 739 -10.60 -14.77 6.35
N GLY A 740 -11.15 -14.26 5.24
CA GLY A 740 -12.40 -14.75 4.66
C GLY A 740 -12.26 -16.13 3.99
N GLU A 741 -13.40 -16.69 3.52
CA GLU A 741 -13.43 -18.02 2.89
C GLU A 741 -12.56 -18.16 1.63
N THR A 742 -12.25 -17.04 0.98
CA THR A 742 -11.35 -16.99 -0.19
C THR A 742 -9.87 -17.13 0.18
N GLY A 743 -9.53 -17.03 1.46
CA GLY A 743 -8.16 -16.91 1.97
C GLY A 743 -7.62 -15.48 1.93
N TYR A 744 -8.36 -14.55 1.37
CA TYR A 744 -8.05 -13.12 1.26
C TYR A 744 -9.05 -12.27 2.05
N GLY A 745 -8.59 -11.08 2.48
CA GLY A 745 -9.41 -10.13 3.21
C GLY A 745 -9.50 -10.44 4.71
N ALA A 746 -9.46 -9.42 5.54
CA ALA A 746 -9.51 -9.56 6.99
C ALA A 746 -10.26 -8.40 7.65
N PRO A 747 -10.86 -8.62 8.85
CA PRO A 747 -11.70 -7.62 9.51
C PRO A 747 -10.86 -6.56 10.23
N TYR A 748 -10.13 -5.74 9.48
CA TYR A 748 -9.45 -4.56 10.01
C TYR A 748 -10.39 -3.37 10.20
N LYS A 749 -11.60 -3.45 9.63
CA LYS A 749 -12.63 -2.42 9.72
C LYS A 749 -13.96 -3.06 10.09
N GLY A 750 -14.81 -2.31 10.80
CA GLY A 750 -16.15 -2.78 11.16
C GLY A 750 -16.19 -3.77 12.33
N PHE A 751 -15.20 -3.73 13.25
CA PHE A 751 -15.22 -4.53 14.49
C PHE A 751 -15.69 -3.69 15.70
N LEU A 752 -15.80 -4.30 16.88
CA LEU A 752 -16.38 -3.68 18.06
C LEU A 752 -15.34 -3.24 19.08
N CYS A 753 -15.60 -2.09 19.74
CA CYS A 753 -14.79 -1.56 20.84
C CYS A 753 -15.66 -0.77 21.86
N LYS A 754 -15.02 -0.36 22.95
CA LYS A 754 -15.50 0.68 23.89
C LYS A 754 -14.45 1.76 24.00
N ILE A 755 -14.87 2.97 24.38
CA ILE A 755 -13.99 4.12 24.63
C ILE A 755 -14.21 4.70 26.03
N TYR A 756 -13.17 5.18 26.66
CA TYR A 756 -13.22 5.87 27.95
C TYR A 756 -11.98 6.70 28.19
N ARG A 757 -12.09 7.78 28.99
CA ARG A 757 -10.97 8.69 29.27
C ARG A 757 -9.81 8.02 29.99
N CYS A 758 -8.61 8.41 29.63
CA CYS A 758 -7.41 8.16 30.42
C CYS A 758 -7.47 9.00 31.71
N THR A 759 -7.11 8.39 32.81
CA THR A 759 -7.02 9.04 34.13
C THR A 759 -5.77 8.55 34.85
N PRO A 760 -5.25 9.27 35.86
CA PRO A 760 -4.09 8.81 36.63
C PRO A 760 -4.26 7.42 37.30
N GLU A 761 -5.52 6.98 37.51
CA GLU A 761 -5.82 5.69 38.08
C GLU A 761 -5.77 4.54 37.06
N ASN A 762 -5.98 4.81 35.76
CA ASN A 762 -6.05 3.80 34.72
C ASN A 762 -4.94 3.89 33.68
N SER A 763 -4.07 4.91 33.74
CA SER A 763 -3.06 5.20 32.75
C SER A 763 -1.76 5.70 33.39
N ALA A 764 -0.61 5.29 32.83
CA ALA A 764 0.64 6.00 33.02
C ALA A 764 0.59 7.37 32.32
N PRO A 765 1.46 8.35 32.64
CA PRO A 765 1.60 9.57 31.87
C PRO A 765 1.76 9.28 30.37
N THR A 766 1.18 10.13 29.53
CA THR A 766 1.36 9.98 28.08
C THR A 766 2.76 10.41 27.66
N PRO A 767 3.28 9.92 26.52
CA PRO A 767 4.58 10.38 26.02
C PRO A 767 4.65 11.90 25.88
N THR A 768 3.59 12.55 25.42
CA THR A 768 3.51 14.00 25.29
C THR A 768 3.55 14.74 26.63
N GLU A 769 2.93 14.19 27.69
CA GLU A 769 3.01 14.75 29.04
C GLU A 769 4.41 14.62 29.64
N VAL A 770 5.10 13.52 29.36
CA VAL A 770 6.49 13.31 29.83
C VAL A 770 7.45 14.30 29.15
N VAL A 771 7.20 14.65 27.90
CA VAL A 771 8.04 15.57 27.12
C VAL A 771 7.71 17.04 27.39
N ALA A 772 6.47 17.38 27.77
CA ALA A 772 6.00 18.78 27.96
C ALA A 772 6.80 19.57 29.00
N ASP A 773 7.42 18.92 29.95
CA ASP A 773 8.26 19.54 30.97
C ASP A 773 9.70 19.89 30.52
N GLY A 774 10.12 19.45 29.34
CA GLY A 774 11.50 19.59 28.84
C GLY A 774 11.65 19.98 27.36
N GLY A 775 10.53 20.08 26.60
CA GLY A 775 10.58 20.23 25.14
C GLY A 775 10.99 18.94 24.41
N TRP A 776 10.93 18.96 23.08
CA TRP A 776 11.40 17.87 22.24
C TRP A 776 12.92 17.75 22.38
N ASP A 777 13.38 16.70 23.04
CA ASP A 777 14.80 16.40 23.18
C ASP A 777 15.14 15.26 22.20
N TYR A 778 15.39 15.61 20.96
CA TYR A 778 15.82 14.67 19.92
C TYR A 778 17.14 13.98 20.26
N GLU A 779 17.96 14.55 21.15
CA GLU A 779 19.19 13.90 21.62
C GLU A 779 18.92 12.64 22.44
N ARG A 780 17.73 12.51 23.04
CA ARG A 780 17.33 11.26 23.73
C ARG A 780 16.94 10.12 22.78
N ILE A 781 16.60 10.46 21.56
CA ILE A 781 16.11 9.47 20.57
C ILE A 781 17.26 8.91 19.75
N THR A 782 18.40 9.57 19.79
CA THR A 782 19.47 9.31 18.84
C THR A 782 20.16 8.00 19.07
N MET A 783 19.78 7.03 18.31
CA MET A 783 20.67 5.96 17.86
C MET A 783 21.48 6.39 16.63
N SER A 784 21.47 7.69 16.33
CA SER A 784 22.16 8.27 15.20
C SER A 784 23.66 8.11 15.36
N ASN A 785 24.28 7.43 14.44
CA ASN A 785 25.71 7.41 14.21
C ASN A 785 26.12 8.41 13.12
N HIS A 786 25.24 9.40 12.85
CA HIS A 786 25.42 10.42 11.83
C HIS A 786 25.93 11.71 12.49
N ASP A 787 27.24 11.92 12.42
CA ASP A 787 27.85 13.11 13.04
C ASP A 787 27.83 14.35 12.14
N GLU A 788 27.88 14.18 10.81
CA GLU A 788 27.94 15.27 9.84
C GLU A 788 27.35 14.87 8.48
N ILE A 789 26.84 15.86 7.73
CA ILE A 789 26.45 15.67 6.32
C ILE A 789 27.69 15.33 5.49
N VAL A 790 27.62 14.24 4.74
CA VAL A 790 28.72 13.81 3.85
C VAL A 790 28.70 14.64 2.58
N HIS A 791 29.76 15.38 2.36
CA HIS A 791 29.98 16.12 1.12
C HIS A 791 30.66 15.24 0.04
N PRO A 792 30.29 15.36 -1.24
CA PRO A 792 30.87 14.54 -2.32
C PRO A 792 32.40 14.62 -2.45
N SER A 793 32.98 15.72 -2.00
CA SER A 793 34.45 15.90 -1.99
C SER A 793 35.17 15.02 -0.97
N GLU A 794 34.46 14.49 0.02
CA GLU A 794 35.02 13.67 1.11
C GLU A 794 34.81 12.19 0.86
N SER A 795 33.83 11.81 0.00
CA SER A 795 33.50 10.42 -0.35
C SER A 795 34.37 9.83 -1.49
N ALA A 796 35.27 10.60 -2.07
CA ALA A 796 36.11 10.18 -3.22
C ALA A 796 37.49 9.65 -2.81
N CYS A 797 37.67 9.24 -1.56
CA CYS A 797 38.91 8.60 -1.08
C CYS A 797 38.70 7.12 -0.78
#